data_8b53f5a5d2d6bc698f8d05ee9c9968e6
#
_entry.id   8b53f5a5d2d6bc698f8d05ee9c9968e6
#
_cell.length_a   1.000
_cell.length_b   1.000
_cell.length_c   1.000
_cell.angle_alpha   90.00
_cell.angle_beta   90.00
_cell.angle_gamma   90.00
#
_symmetry.space_group_name_H-M   'P 1'
#
loop_
_entity.id
_entity.type
_entity.pdbx_description
1 polymer ?
#
loop_
_entity_poly.entity_id
_entity_poly.type
_entity_poly.pdbx_seq_one_letter_code
_entity_poly.pdbx_strand_id
1 'polypeptide(L)'
;MQSVRMRLAEPMGFPLAEKLLLAALIAASLGLFAWRLWPIARNILRSKKDTDFSLRPLGARVWRFFWEVLCQAKVIRQRPLPGIAHAFVFWGFLAFALVTANHIAVGFGLGFLQYAGGFGTFYVAFAAVWALLVAVSIGGLFVRRFFVRPRWLGEEVSIESGVIAGLIFALMATYLGALFIADGSIAATGTWWVHTLVLLAFLPIVPGTKHLHLVLSPLTIFLKRPEFSQLPKLEGDEDFGLVAGKDLTQITALQAYSCVECGRCTEHCPAATTGKVLNPKEIILGVQSYLNAEGPGSDVALLDGKQPALSMEAAFACTTCGACEFQCPVGVQHLPVLVGLRRGAVNTGAWEDRYGTKLFLALEKQGNSLGMSSTERDKFIAKQEFPIFDGTQEYCLWLGCMGSYDPKGREIVSDFARVMRALGTQFGVLKKEKCTGDPARRLGNDLLFGDLAEQGLKAFATANVKKIVTICPHCVRTMATDWREYGVAPEIEHHSEFMARHAHLLPKQQGESIVYHDPCYLGRYRDVYEEPRTVVASAGELVEAERNHERSFCCGAGGGLAFLGEESGDRVSHVRAKELVATGAQTIGTACPFCNSMFRDALGAVGGEAPPQLLDIAQLVARALPASDAPVDGAAARSVIG
;
A
#
# COMPACT_ATOMS: atom_id res chain seq x y z
N MET A 1 25.91 17.32 -49.23
CA MET A 1 25.30 17.31 -47.88
C MET A 1 25.64 18.63 -47.21
N GLN A 2 24.83 19.68 -47.42
CA GLN A 2 24.94 20.94 -46.69
C GLN A 2 24.45 20.70 -45.26
N SER A 3 25.31 21.02 -44.29
CA SER A 3 25.02 20.95 -42.87
C SER A 3 23.71 21.69 -42.57
N VAL A 4 22.72 20.99 -42.07
CA VAL A 4 21.59 21.61 -41.38
C VAL A 4 22.19 22.31 -40.16
N ARG A 5 22.57 23.58 -40.31
CA ARG A 5 22.90 24.44 -39.21
C ARG A 5 21.58 24.63 -38.45
N MET A 6 21.46 23.97 -37.32
CA MET A 6 20.42 24.26 -36.33
C MET A 6 20.57 25.74 -35.92
N ARG A 7 19.83 26.61 -36.60
CA ARG A 7 19.78 28.05 -36.31
C ARG A 7 18.66 28.26 -35.29
N LEU A 8 19.01 28.47 -34.05
CA LEU A 8 18.08 28.91 -33.04
C LEU A 8 18.51 30.29 -32.53
N ALA A 9 17.68 31.22 -32.84
CA ALA A 9 17.48 32.62 -32.48
C ALA A 9 18.66 33.39 -31.90
N GLU A 10 19.10 34.39 -32.65
CA GLU A 10 19.62 35.66 -32.10
C GLU A 10 18.55 36.20 -31.12
N PRO A 11 18.96 36.95 -30.05
CA PRO A 11 18.00 37.52 -29.10
C PRO A 11 16.97 38.35 -29.88
N MET A 12 15.71 37.84 -29.91
CA MET A 12 14.61 38.61 -30.49
C MET A 12 14.50 39.91 -29.69
N GLY A 13 14.88 41.03 -30.29
CA GLY A 13 14.79 42.35 -29.66
C GLY A 13 13.33 42.78 -29.58
N PHE A 14 12.52 42.13 -28.75
CA PHE A 14 11.13 42.54 -28.56
C PHE A 14 11.04 44.03 -28.14
N PRO A 15 10.13 44.81 -28.73
CA PRO A 15 9.86 46.16 -28.31
C PRO A 15 9.37 46.19 -26.85
N LEU A 16 9.53 47.34 -26.19
CA LEU A 16 9.17 47.51 -24.79
C LEU A 16 7.71 47.12 -24.49
N ALA A 17 6.79 47.40 -25.42
CA ALA A 17 5.37 47.02 -25.28
C ALA A 17 5.18 45.50 -25.18
N GLU A 18 5.89 44.71 -25.99
CA GLU A 18 5.81 43.22 -25.93
C GLU A 18 6.46 42.68 -24.64
N LYS A 19 7.55 43.25 -24.16
CA LYS A 19 8.16 42.91 -22.87
C LYS A 19 7.23 43.20 -21.70
N LEU A 20 6.52 44.33 -21.72
CA LEU A 20 5.52 44.68 -20.71
C LEU A 20 4.31 43.74 -20.77
N LEU A 21 3.85 43.39 -21.97
CA LEU A 21 2.79 42.39 -22.17
C LEU A 21 3.20 41.02 -21.61
N LEU A 22 4.41 40.55 -21.95
CA LEU A 22 4.96 39.29 -21.42
C LEU A 22 5.00 39.29 -19.89
N ALA A 23 5.52 40.37 -19.29
CA ALA A 23 5.57 40.52 -17.84
C ALA A 23 4.17 40.46 -17.21
N ALA A 24 3.19 41.15 -17.81
CA ALA A 24 1.81 41.14 -17.35
C ALA A 24 1.17 39.74 -17.44
N LEU A 25 1.41 39.00 -18.54
CA LEU A 25 0.92 37.64 -18.73
C LEU A 25 1.57 36.63 -17.73
N ILE A 26 2.87 36.77 -17.48
CA ILE A 26 3.57 35.98 -16.47
C ILE A 26 2.98 36.27 -15.08
N ALA A 27 2.83 37.54 -14.71
CA ALA A 27 2.25 37.91 -13.44
C ALA A 27 0.81 37.40 -13.27
N ALA A 28 0.00 37.48 -14.34
CA ALA A 28 -1.36 36.93 -14.34
C ALA A 28 -1.37 35.40 -14.16
N SER A 29 -0.51 34.68 -14.89
CA SER A 29 -0.39 33.20 -14.79
C SER A 29 0.04 32.78 -13.39
N LEU A 30 1.10 33.39 -12.84
CA LEU A 30 1.58 33.09 -11.49
C LEU A 30 0.56 33.52 -10.42
N GLY A 31 -0.12 34.65 -10.59
CA GLY A 31 -1.17 35.09 -9.70
C GLY A 31 -2.35 34.12 -9.65
N LEU A 32 -2.81 33.66 -10.82
CA LEU A 32 -3.88 32.63 -10.92
C LEU A 32 -3.44 31.28 -10.33
N PHE A 33 -2.20 30.88 -10.56
CA PHE A 33 -1.63 29.67 -9.96
C PHE A 33 -1.64 29.77 -8.42
N ALA A 34 -1.10 30.85 -7.89
CA ALA A 34 -1.03 31.10 -6.45
C ALA A 34 -2.44 31.18 -5.83
N TRP A 35 -3.37 31.89 -6.48
CA TRP A 35 -4.75 32.01 -6.03
C TRP A 35 -5.46 30.66 -5.95
N ARG A 36 -5.27 29.77 -6.94
CA ARG A 36 -5.86 28.42 -6.94
C ARG A 36 -5.16 27.47 -5.97
N LEU A 37 -3.84 27.60 -5.79
CA LEU A 37 -3.07 26.77 -4.88
C LEU A 37 -3.31 27.12 -3.41
N TRP A 38 -3.56 28.41 -3.12
CA TRP A 38 -3.66 28.91 -1.75
C TRP A 38 -4.71 28.22 -0.87
N PRO A 39 -5.96 27.97 -1.32
CA PRO A 39 -6.94 27.23 -0.53
C PRO A 39 -6.45 25.84 -0.14
N ILE A 40 -5.81 25.13 -1.07
CA ILE A 40 -5.26 23.79 -0.85
C ILE A 40 -4.13 23.82 0.17
N ALA A 41 -3.16 24.71 -0.04
CA ALA A 41 -2.05 24.91 0.90
C ALA A 41 -2.55 25.31 2.29
N ARG A 42 -3.52 26.22 2.35
CA ARG A 42 -4.16 26.63 3.60
C ARG A 42 -4.83 25.46 4.33
N ASN A 43 -5.57 24.61 3.62
CA ASN A 43 -6.23 23.45 4.20
C ASN A 43 -5.19 22.47 4.76
N ILE A 44 -4.12 22.16 4.02
CA ILE A 44 -3.04 21.30 4.51
C ILE A 44 -2.37 21.89 5.76
N LEU A 45 -1.98 23.18 5.71
CA LEU A 45 -1.24 23.83 6.80
C LEU A 45 -2.08 24.03 8.08
N ARG A 46 -3.41 24.18 7.94
CA ARG A 46 -4.34 24.35 9.07
C ARG A 46 -4.88 23.04 9.63
N SER A 47 -4.69 21.91 8.95
CA SER A 47 -5.03 20.61 9.49
C SER A 47 -4.26 20.29 10.78
N LYS A 48 -4.77 19.36 11.60
CA LYS A 48 -4.14 18.89 12.85
C LYS A 48 -2.69 18.47 12.56
N LYS A 49 -1.76 18.88 13.41
CA LYS A 49 -0.37 18.41 13.31
C LYS A 49 -0.29 16.93 13.66
N ASP A 50 0.52 16.19 12.92
CA ASP A 50 0.87 14.82 13.29
C ASP A 50 1.95 14.85 14.37
N THR A 51 1.60 14.67 15.62
CA THR A 51 2.52 14.80 16.75
C THR A 51 3.46 13.61 16.88
N ASP A 52 3.05 12.43 16.42
CA ASP A 52 3.88 11.24 16.31
C ASP A 52 4.77 11.23 15.05
N PHE A 53 4.71 12.32 14.23
CA PHE A 53 5.48 12.40 13.02
C PHE A 53 6.95 12.67 13.29
N SER A 54 7.82 11.87 12.67
CA SER A 54 9.27 12.05 12.69
C SER A 54 9.86 12.01 11.28
N LEU A 55 10.78 12.91 10.99
CA LEU A 55 11.57 12.85 9.75
C LEU A 55 12.58 11.69 9.75
N ARG A 56 12.85 11.07 10.90
CA ARG A 56 13.74 9.90 10.98
C ARG A 56 13.01 8.63 10.53
N PRO A 57 13.70 7.70 9.87
CA PRO A 57 15.08 7.76 9.40
C PRO A 57 15.21 8.56 8.08
N LEU A 58 15.95 9.66 8.10
CA LEU A 58 16.10 10.56 6.94
C LEU A 58 16.71 9.86 5.71
N GLY A 59 17.72 9.00 5.92
CA GLY A 59 18.36 8.25 4.83
C GLY A 59 17.36 7.39 4.03
N ALA A 60 16.47 6.67 4.72
CA ALA A 60 15.45 5.87 4.06
C ALA A 60 14.44 6.72 3.27
N ARG A 61 14.10 7.93 3.77
CA ARG A 61 13.22 8.88 3.06
C ARG A 61 13.88 9.43 1.79
N VAL A 62 15.14 9.82 1.88
CA VAL A 62 15.93 10.30 0.72
C VAL A 62 16.08 9.17 -0.30
N TRP A 63 16.40 7.95 0.13
CA TRP A 63 16.49 6.79 -0.75
C TRP A 63 15.17 6.48 -1.45
N ARG A 64 14.06 6.50 -0.72
CA ARG A 64 12.72 6.33 -1.27
C ARG A 64 12.38 7.42 -2.29
N PHE A 65 12.67 8.69 -1.95
CA PHE A 65 12.47 9.81 -2.87
C PHE A 65 13.27 9.63 -4.16
N PHE A 66 14.54 9.25 -4.06
CA PHE A 66 15.37 8.97 -5.22
C PHE A 66 14.74 7.88 -6.12
N TRP A 67 14.37 6.73 -5.54
CA TRP A 67 13.84 5.63 -6.33
C TRP A 67 12.41 5.87 -6.83
N GLU A 68 11.51 6.30 -5.96
CA GLU A 68 10.08 6.40 -6.31
C GLU A 68 9.78 7.69 -7.11
N VAL A 69 10.48 8.80 -6.85
CA VAL A 69 10.24 10.08 -7.55
C VAL A 69 11.20 10.25 -8.71
N LEU A 70 12.53 10.28 -8.49
CA LEU A 70 13.47 10.60 -9.56
C LEU A 70 13.63 9.45 -10.56
N CYS A 71 13.73 8.21 -10.10
CA CYS A 71 13.84 7.04 -10.98
C CYS A 71 12.49 6.52 -11.47
N GLN A 72 11.35 7.00 -10.94
CA GLN A 72 10.00 6.54 -11.29
C GLN A 72 9.81 5.02 -11.12
N ALA A 73 10.64 4.36 -10.30
CA ALA A 73 10.80 2.92 -10.25
C ALA A 73 9.48 2.19 -9.93
N LYS A 74 8.69 2.70 -8.97
CA LYS A 74 7.40 2.11 -8.61
C LYS A 74 6.39 2.17 -9.75
N VAL A 75 6.32 3.31 -10.44
CA VAL A 75 5.40 3.52 -11.58
C VAL A 75 5.74 2.58 -12.74
N ILE A 76 7.05 2.42 -13.04
CA ILE A 76 7.55 1.55 -14.10
C ILE A 76 7.36 0.08 -13.74
N ARG A 77 7.79 -0.37 -12.54
CA ARG A 77 7.70 -1.77 -12.10
C ARG A 77 6.27 -2.29 -12.11
N GLN A 78 5.32 -1.50 -11.60
CA GLN A 78 3.93 -1.94 -11.50
C GLN A 78 3.22 -2.03 -12.85
N ARG A 79 3.54 -1.13 -13.80
CA ARG A 79 2.96 -1.09 -15.16
C ARG A 79 4.00 -0.63 -16.16
N PRO A 80 4.82 -1.53 -16.73
CA PRO A 80 6.01 -1.15 -17.49
C PRO A 80 5.74 -0.18 -18.64
N LEU A 81 4.84 -0.50 -19.57
CA LEU A 81 4.60 0.36 -20.74
C LEU A 81 4.04 1.75 -20.38
N PRO A 82 2.91 1.87 -19.65
CA PRO A 82 2.43 3.20 -19.22
C PRO A 82 3.39 3.88 -18.26
N GLY A 83 4.13 3.12 -17.46
CA GLY A 83 5.10 3.64 -16.50
C GLY A 83 6.31 4.27 -17.20
N ILE A 84 6.87 3.64 -18.21
CA ILE A 84 7.96 4.19 -19.03
C ILE A 84 7.48 5.44 -19.77
N ALA A 85 6.30 5.40 -20.38
CA ALA A 85 5.74 6.57 -21.05
C ALA A 85 5.56 7.75 -20.06
N HIS A 86 5.05 7.49 -18.84
CA HIS A 86 4.94 8.51 -17.79
C HIS A 86 6.33 9.01 -17.35
N ALA A 87 7.31 8.13 -17.21
CA ALA A 87 8.67 8.50 -16.83
C ALA A 87 9.34 9.40 -17.89
N PHE A 88 9.13 9.14 -19.17
CA PHE A 88 9.61 10.04 -20.23
C PHE A 88 8.97 11.42 -20.17
N VAL A 89 7.68 11.52 -19.86
CA VAL A 89 7.03 12.83 -19.63
C VAL A 89 7.66 13.54 -18.43
N PHE A 90 7.90 12.83 -17.32
CA PHE A 90 8.50 13.40 -16.12
C PHE A 90 9.95 13.85 -16.35
N TRP A 91 10.81 13.00 -16.92
CA TRP A 91 12.21 13.35 -17.20
C TRP A 91 12.33 14.41 -18.29
N GLY A 92 11.41 14.39 -19.25
CA GLY A 92 11.30 15.45 -20.25
C GLY A 92 11.00 16.79 -19.62
N PHE A 93 10.08 16.84 -18.66
CA PHE A 93 9.81 18.07 -17.90
C PHE A 93 11.08 18.63 -17.23
N LEU A 94 11.90 17.76 -16.62
CA LEU A 94 13.18 18.18 -16.04
C LEU A 94 14.18 18.62 -17.11
N ALA A 95 14.26 17.90 -18.24
CA ALA A 95 15.13 18.24 -19.35
C ALA A 95 14.77 19.59 -19.99
N PHE A 96 13.50 19.97 -19.98
CA PHE A 96 13.03 21.25 -20.51
C PHE A 96 13.22 22.43 -19.55
N ALA A 97 13.52 22.21 -18.27
CA ALA A 97 13.60 23.31 -17.28
C ALA A 97 14.53 24.44 -17.73
N LEU A 98 15.72 24.11 -18.22
CA LEU A 98 16.69 25.10 -18.69
C LEU A 98 16.26 25.79 -20.00
N VAL A 99 15.67 25.04 -20.94
CA VAL A 99 15.11 25.59 -22.18
C VAL A 99 13.98 26.56 -21.88
N THR A 100 13.06 26.18 -20.96
CA THR A 100 11.94 27.03 -20.55
C THR A 100 12.42 28.32 -19.88
N ALA A 101 13.41 28.22 -18.99
CA ALA A 101 14.00 29.38 -18.35
C ALA A 101 14.63 30.32 -19.40
N ASN A 102 15.40 29.77 -20.33
CA ASN A 102 15.99 30.55 -21.42
C ASN A 102 14.93 31.15 -22.37
N HIS A 103 13.86 30.42 -22.67
CA HIS A 103 12.76 30.88 -23.52
C HIS A 103 12.12 32.14 -22.94
N ILE A 104 11.84 32.18 -21.63
CA ILE A 104 11.32 33.35 -20.94
C ILE A 104 12.37 34.49 -20.91
N ALA A 105 13.64 34.16 -20.64
CA ALA A 105 14.73 35.14 -20.63
C ALA A 105 14.92 35.84 -21.99
N VAL A 106 14.84 35.06 -23.09
CA VAL A 106 14.89 35.60 -24.47
C VAL A 106 13.78 36.61 -24.70
N GLY A 107 12.57 36.41 -24.19
CA GLY A 107 11.47 37.37 -24.28
C GLY A 107 11.79 38.75 -23.66
N PHE A 108 12.67 38.79 -22.67
CA PHE A 108 13.17 40.03 -22.05
C PHE A 108 14.49 40.53 -22.65
N GLY A 109 15.07 39.81 -23.64
CA GLY A 109 16.39 40.13 -24.20
C GLY A 109 17.56 39.67 -23.32
N LEU A 110 17.32 38.76 -22.37
CA LEU A 110 18.27 38.23 -21.39
C LEU A 110 18.65 36.76 -21.65
N GLY A 111 18.50 36.30 -22.89
CA GLY A 111 18.83 34.92 -23.25
C GLY A 111 20.28 34.55 -22.86
N PHE A 112 20.43 33.44 -22.14
CA PHE A 112 21.72 33.00 -21.61
C PHE A 112 22.26 31.71 -22.26
N LEU A 113 21.41 30.93 -22.94
CA LEU A 113 21.84 29.79 -23.76
C LEU A 113 22.19 30.31 -25.16
N GLN A 114 23.48 30.34 -25.47
CA GLN A 114 23.96 30.69 -26.82
C GLN A 114 23.92 29.42 -27.68
N TYR A 115 22.96 29.35 -28.58
CA TYR A 115 22.75 28.17 -29.42
C TYR A 115 23.86 27.94 -30.49
N ALA A 116 24.69 28.95 -30.72
CA ALA A 116 25.85 28.84 -31.60
C ALA A 116 27.12 28.26 -30.94
N GLY A 117 27.09 28.03 -29.61
CA GLY A 117 28.19 27.45 -28.84
C GLY A 117 28.04 25.94 -28.63
N GLY A 118 29.13 25.24 -28.30
CA GLY A 118 29.14 23.77 -28.16
C GLY A 118 28.11 23.24 -27.15
N PHE A 119 27.98 23.88 -25.97
CA PHE A 119 27.00 23.49 -24.96
C PHE A 119 25.55 23.77 -25.41
N GLY A 120 25.28 24.96 -25.95
CA GLY A 120 23.94 25.31 -26.41
C GLY A 120 23.43 24.41 -27.53
N THR A 121 24.28 24.13 -28.54
CA THR A 121 23.95 23.19 -29.61
C THR A 121 23.68 21.78 -29.08
N PHE A 122 24.53 21.28 -28.15
CA PHE A 122 24.30 20.00 -27.48
C PHE A 122 22.96 19.96 -26.73
N TYR A 123 22.69 21.01 -25.93
CA TYR A 123 21.49 21.03 -25.12
C TYR A 123 20.20 21.14 -25.92
N VAL A 124 20.21 21.87 -27.02
CA VAL A 124 19.08 21.93 -27.96
C VAL A 124 18.81 20.58 -28.62
N ALA A 125 19.87 19.91 -29.07
CA ALA A 125 19.73 18.55 -29.62
C ALA A 125 19.22 17.56 -28.59
N PHE A 126 19.74 17.62 -27.38
CA PHE A 126 19.27 16.84 -26.22
C PHE A 126 17.77 17.09 -25.95
N ALA A 127 17.36 18.36 -25.85
CA ALA A 127 15.96 18.73 -25.63
C ALA A 127 15.06 18.32 -26.81
N ALA A 128 15.55 18.34 -28.05
CA ALA A 128 14.79 17.87 -29.22
C ALA A 128 14.48 16.36 -29.15
N VAL A 129 15.45 15.56 -28.72
CA VAL A 129 15.22 14.12 -28.47
C VAL A 129 14.16 13.91 -27.39
N TRP A 130 14.25 14.66 -26.28
CA TRP A 130 13.24 14.61 -25.23
C TRP A 130 11.87 15.10 -25.70
N ALA A 131 11.79 16.12 -26.54
CA ALA A 131 10.53 16.59 -27.12
C ALA A 131 9.82 15.47 -27.91
N LEU A 132 10.57 14.72 -28.71
CA LEU A 132 10.02 13.60 -29.47
C LEU A 132 9.55 12.48 -28.53
N LEU A 133 10.37 12.08 -27.55
CA LEU A 133 10.02 11.07 -26.57
C LEU A 133 8.77 11.44 -25.78
N VAL A 134 8.68 12.70 -25.33
CA VAL A 134 7.51 13.21 -24.61
C VAL A 134 6.27 13.24 -25.50
N ALA A 135 6.39 13.74 -26.75
CA ALA A 135 5.26 13.80 -27.69
C ALA A 135 4.68 12.39 -27.97
N VAL A 136 5.54 11.40 -28.24
CA VAL A 136 5.12 10.01 -28.46
C VAL A 136 4.48 9.42 -27.19
N SER A 137 5.10 9.67 -26.03
CA SER A 137 4.64 9.14 -24.75
C SER A 137 3.27 9.72 -24.36
N ILE A 138 3.10 11.05 -24.45
CA ILE A 138 1.83 11.67 -24.10
C ILE A 138 0.73 11.30 -25.10
N GLY A 139 1.06 11.15 -26.37
CA GLY A 139 0.15 10.64 -27.39
C GLY A 139 -0.30 9.21 -27.08
N GLY A 140 0.63 8.32 -26.73
CA GLY A 140 0.31 6.95 -26.30
C GLY A 140 -0.56 6.87 -25.05
N LEU A 141 -0.27 7.70 -24.04
CA LEU A 141 -1.07 7.80 -22.83
C LEU A 141 -2.47 8.37 -23.11
N PHE A 142 -2.59 9.33 -24.03
CA PHE A 142 -3.87 9.86 -24.50
C PHE A 142 -4.70 8.77 -25.20
N VAL A 143 -4.13 8.06 -26.17
CA VAL A 143 -4.81 6.96 -26.87
C VAL A 143 -5.28 5.90 -25.87
N ARG A 144 -4.40 5.51 -24.93
CA ARG A 144 -4.76 4.55 -23.89
C ARG A 144 -5.95 5.01 -23.05
N ARG A 145 -6.03 6.30 -22.69
CA ARG A 145 -7.08 6.82 -21.81
C ARG A 145 -8.39 7.03 -22.54
N PHE A 146 -8.36 7.50 -23.78
CA PHE A 146 -9.58 7.90 -24.52
C PHE A 146 -10.14 6.81 -25.43
N PHE A 147 -9.29 5.91 -25.96
CA PHE A 147 -9.68 4.87 -26.90
C PHE A 147 -9.64 3.47 -26.30
N VAL A 148 -8.53 3.07 -25.64
CA VAL A 148 -8.39 1.73 -25.06
C VAL A 148 -9.24 1.57 -23.80
N ARG A 149 -9.33 2.59 -22.96
CA ARG A 149 -10.20 2.69 -21.75
C ARG A 149 -10.14 1.46 -20.86
N PRO A 150 -9.03 1.17 -20.18
CA PRO A 150 -8.98 0.07 -19.24
C PRO A 150 -10.07 0.19 -18.16
N ARG A 151 -10.78 -0.91 -17.88
CA ARG A 151 -11.98 -0.94 -16.98
C ARG A 151 -11.75 -0.28 -15.61
N TRP A 152 -10.58 -0.44 -15.02
CA TRP A 152 -10.23 0.14 -13.71
C TRP A 152 -10.09 1.67 -13.67
N LEU A 153 -10.02 2.35 -14.82
CA LEU A 153 -10.01 3.82 -14.87
C LEU A 153 -11.40 4.41 -14.60
N GLY A 154 -12.44 3.58 -14.58
CA GLY A 154 -13.82 3.99 -14.47
C GLY A 154 -14.43 4.39 -15.84
N GLU A 155 -15.73 4.58 -15.86
CA GLU A 155 -16.48 4.91 -17.08
C GLU A 155 -16.30 6.37 -17.50
N GLU A 156 -16.06 7.25 -16.55
CA GLU A 156 -15.89 8.67 -16.83
C GLU A 156 -14.51 8.99 -17.40
N VAL A 157 -14.51 9.63 -18.56
CA VAL A 157 -13.29 10.14 -19.19
C VAL A 157 -13.07 11.57 -18.73
N SER A 158 -12.05 11.79 -17.94
CA SER A 158 -11.68 13.13 -17.47
C SER A 158 -11.22 14.00 -18.65
N ILE A 159 -12.04 15.00 -19.01
CA ILE A 159 -11.70 16.02 -20.02
C ILE A 159 -10.39 16.72 -19.68
N GLU A 160 -10.13 16.96 -18.41
CA GLU A 160 -8.87 17.57 -17.92
C GLU A 160 -7.63 16.81 -18.42
N SER A 161 -7.68 15.47 -18.44
CA SER A 161 -6.56 14.68 -18.95
C SER A 161 -6.30 14.92 -20.42
N GLY A 162 -7.36 15.15 -21.20
CA GLY A 162 -7.27 15.48 -22.61
C GLY A 162 -6.66 16.89 -22.82
N VAL A 163 -7.13 17.87 -22.06
CA VAL A 163 -6.62 19.24 -22.10
C VAL A 163 -5.13 19.26 -21.77
N ILE A 164 -4.71 18.62 -20.68
CA ILE A 164 -3.30 18.55 -20.29
C ILE A 164 -2.44 17.83 -21.33
N ALA A 165 -2.92 16.71 -21.86
CA ALA A 165 -2.20 16.00 -22.91
C ALA A 165 -2.06 16.86 -24.17
N GLY A 166 -3.11 17.59 -24.56
CA GLY A 166 -3.08 18.55 -25.68
C GLY A 166 -2.09 19.69 -25.47
N LEU A 167 -2.06 20.29 -24.27
CA LEU A 167 -1.11 21.36 -23.93
C LEU A 167 0.34 20.85 -23.96
N ILE A 168 0.63 19.68 -23.39
CA ILE A 168 1.99 19.10 -23.42
C ILE A 168 2.38 18.79 -24.87
N PHE A 169 1.47 18.20 -25.65
CA PHE A 169 1.74 17.94 -27.07
C PHE A 169 2.00 19.22 -27.86
N ALA A 170 1.21 20.28 -27.64
CA ALA A 170 1.39 21.58 -28.27
C ALA A 170 2.75 22.22 -27.92
N LEU A 171 3.21 22.11 -26.66
CA LEU A 171 4.55 22.56 -26.25
C LEU A 171 5.65 21.80 -27.01
N MET A 172 5.52 20.49 -27.15
CA MET A 172 6.51 19.69 -27.90
C MET A 172 6.47 20.00 -29.39
N ALA A 173 5.28 20.13 -29.97
CA ALA A 173 5.11 20.45 -31.39
C ALA A 173 5.66 21.84 -31.76
N THR A 174 5.37 22.86 -30.94
CA THR A 174 5.89 24.22 -31.14
C THR A 174 7.41 24.29 -30.95
N TYR A 175 7.96 23.55 -29.98
CA TYR A 175 9.41 23.45 -29.80
C TYR A 175 10.10 22.79 -30.99
N LEU A 176 9.63 21.61 -31.43
CA LEU A 176 10.18 20.92 -32.59
C LEU A 176 9.97 21.71 -33.87
N GLY A 177 8.80 22.34 -34.05
CA GLY A 177 8.50 23.18 -35.21
C GLY A 177 9.44 24.38 -35.32
N ALA A 178 9.77 25.01 -34.18
CA ALA A 178 10.69 26.14 -34.15
C ALA A 178 12.10 25.79 -34.71
N LEU A 179 12.53 24.53 -34.64
CA LEU A 179 13.82 24.09 -35.19
C LEU A 179 13.92 24.22 -36.74
N PHE A 180 12.79 24.30 -37.43
CA PHE A 180 12.69 24.36 -38.89
C PHE A 180 12.29 25.75 -39.41
N ILE A 181 12.00 26.71 -38.52
CA ILE A 181 11.56 28.07 -38.88
C ILE A 181 12.78 28.99 -38.92
N ALA A 182 12.85 29.88 -39.93
CA ALA A 182 13.94 30.82 -40.06
C ALA A 182 13.87 31.92 -38.99
N ASP A 183 15.02 32.19 -38.38
CA ASP A 183 15.16 33.24 -37.37
C ASP A 183 14.75 34.61 -37.92
N GLY A 184 14.17 35.49 -37.08
CA GLY A 184 13.72 36.81 -37.44
C GLY A 184 12.47 36.87 -38.31
N SER A 185 11.88 35.73 -38.68
CA SER A 185 10.63 35.66 -39.44
C SER A 185 9.40 35.94 -38.53
N ILE A 186 8.31 36.40 -39.15
CA ILE A 186 7.00 36.51 -38.47
C ILE A 186 6.56 35.18 -37.92
N ALA A 187 6.86 34.05 -38.64
CA ALA A 187 6.56 32.70 -38.18
C ALA A 187 7.34 32.33 -36.92
N ALA A 188 8.61 32.74 -36.78
CA ALA A 188 9.41 32.50 -35.57
C ALA A 188 8.80 33.24 -34.35
N THR A 189 8.48 34.51 -34.51
CA THR A 189 7.81 35.32 -33.47
C THR A 189 6.45 34.73 -33.09
N GLY A 190 5.64 34.37 -34.08
CA GLY A 190 4.35 33.74 -33.87
C GLY A 190 4.45 32.41 -33.09
N THR A 191 5.38 31.51 -33.48
CA THR A 191 5.63 30.23 -32.80
C THR A 191 6.11 30.47 -31.36
N TRP A 192 6.99 31.46 -31.14
CA TRP A 192 7.45 31.82 -29.79
C TRP A 192 6.28 32.27 -28.90
N TRP A 193 5.40 33.11 -29.39
CA TRP A 193 4.22 33.58 -28.65
C TRP A 193 3.23 32.45 -28.40
N VAL A 194 2.96 31.58 -29.37
CA VAL A 194 2.08 30.41 -29.17
C VAL A 194 2.65 29.50 -28.09
N HIS A 195 3.95 29.17 -28.15
CA HIS A 195 4.61 28.36 -27.12
C HIS A 195 4.50 29.01 -25.73
N THR A 196 4.78 30.34 -25.65
CA THR A 196 4.67 31.10 -24.40
C THR A 196 3.25 31.08 -23.83
N LEU A 197 2.23 31.31 -24.65
CA LEU A 197 0.83 31.30 -24.22
C LEU A 197 0.40 29.93 -23.73
N VAL A 198 0.79 28.85 -24.41
CA VAL A 198 0.51 27.47 -23.97
C VAL A 198 1.19 27.19 -22.62
N LEU A 199 2.46 27.61 -22.46
CA LEU A 199 3.20 27.45 -21.21
C LEU A 199 2.53 28.20 -20.04
N LEU A 200 2.15 29.46 -20.28
CA LEU A 200 1.50 30.30 -19.27
C LEU A 200 0.06 29.85 -18.96
N ALA A 201 -0.65 29.28 -19.91
CA ALA A 201 -1.98 28.68 -19.69
C ALA A 201 -1.91 27.38 -18.90
N PHE A 202 -0.83 26.58 -19.08
CA PHE A 202 -0.65 25.31 -18.38
C PHE A 202 -0.53 25.48 -16.87
N LEU A 203 0.24 26.47 -16.41
CA LEU A 203 0.58 26.65 -15.00
C LEU A 203 -0.67 26.83 -14.08
N PRO A 204 -1.64 27.74 -14.35
CA PRO A 204 -2.81 27.91 -13.49
C PRO A 204 -3.84 26.76 -13.57
N ILE A 205 -3.70 25.82 -14.51
CA ILE A 205 -4.56 24.64 -14.61
C ILE A 205 -4.11 23.59 -13.58
N VAL A 206 -2.82 23.49 -13.26
CA VAL A 206 -2.24 22.47 -12.38
C VAL A 206 -2.96 22.37 -11.01
N PRO A 207 -3.17 23.45 -10.23
CA PRO A 207 -3.75 23.34 -8.89
C PRO A 207 -5.21 22.86 -8.87
N GLY A 208 -5.98 23.13 -9.94
CA GLY A 208 -7.38 22.75 -10.03
C GLY A 208 -7.63 21.37 -10.63
N THR A 209 -6.58 20.58 -10.85
CA THR A 209 -6.64 19.27 -11.50
C THR A 209 -5.81 18.23 -10.75
N LYS A 210 -5.99 16.96 -11.09
CA LYS A 210 -5.14 15.87 -10.59
C LYS A 210 -3.64 16.03 -10.91
N HIS A 211 -3.28 16.99 -11.78
CA HIS A 211 -1.87 17.29 -12.10
C HIS A 211 -1.16 18.06 -10.98
N LEU A 212 -1.88 18.49 -9.94
CA LEU A 212 -1.30 18.99 -8.69
C LEU A 212 -0.31 17.99 -8.07
N HIS A 213 -0.42 16.71 -8.43
CA HIS A 213 0.54 15.69 -7.99
C HIS A 213 1.99 16.02 -8.39
N LEU A 214 2.22 16.81 -9.44
CA LEU A 214 3.58 17.27 -9.82
C LEU A 214 4.27 17.99 -8.65
N VAL A 215 3.49 18.71 -7.85
CA VAL A 215 3.98 19.46 -6.68
C VAL A 215 3.88 18.63 -5.41
N LEU A 216 2.73 17.98 -5.18
CA LEU A 216 2.42 17.35 -3.89
C LEU A 216 2.92 15.91 -3.76
N SER A 217 2.98 15.10 -4.84
CA SER A 217 3.41 13.70 -4.72
C SER A 217 4.85 13.54 -4.26
N PRO A 218 5.84 14.33 -4.72
CA PRO A 218 7.18 14.28 -4.17
C PRO A 218 7.21 14.50 -2.65
N LEU A 219 6.41 15.46 -2.15
CA LEU A 219 6.27 15.73 -0.73
C LEU A 219 5.58 14.56 -0.02
N THR A 220 4.50 14.03 -0.57
CA THR A 220 3.78 12.88 -0.02
C THR A 220 4.68 11.65 0.11
N ILE A 221 5.43 11.31 -0.95
CA ILE A 221 6.35 10.17 -0.93
C ILE A 221 7.46 10.36 0.12
N PHE A 222 7.98 11.58 0.24
CA PHE A 222 9.01 11.90 1.23
C PHE A 222 8.47 11.88 2.66
N LEU A 223 7.27 12.43 2.88
CA LEU A 223 6.69 12.64 4.21
C LEU A 223 5.82 11.47 4.70
N LYS A 224 5.45 10.49 3.85
CA LYS A 224 4.63 9.35 4.31
C LYS A 224 5.26 8.64 5.52
N ARG A 225 4.42 8.05 6.37
CA ARG A 225 4.89 7.27 7.52
C ARG A 225 5.86 6.16 7.08
N PRO A 226 6.92 5.89 7.85
CA PRO A 226 7.97 4.97 7.41
C PRO A 226 7.52 3.52 7.33
N GLU A 227 6.69 3.08 8.26
CA GLU A 227 6.19 1.71 8.29
C GLU A 227 4.94 1.58 7.40
N PHE A 228 4.79 0.41 6.78
CA PHE A 228 3.64 0.11 5.94
C PHE A 228 2.37 0.06 6.78
N SER A 229 1.33 0.80 6.37
CA SER A 229 0.05 0.90 7.07
C SER A 229 0.16 1.25 8.56
N GLN A 230 1.13 2.08 8.92
CA GLN A 230 1.30 2.57 10.29
C GLN A 230 0.11 3.45 10.68
N LEU A 231 -0.60 3.05 11.72
CA LEU A 231 -1.70 3.82 12.26
C LEU A 231 -1.15 4.94 13.15
N PRO A 232 -1.71 6.18 13.08
CA PRO A 232 -1.36 7.24 14.01
C PRO A 232 -1.70 6.84 15.45
N LYS A 233 -0.87 7.29 16.39
CA LYS A 233 -1.18 7.16 17.82
C LYS A 233 -2.31 8.12 18.18
N LEU A 234 -3.25 7.68 19.02
CA LEU A 234 -4.24 8.57 19.63
C LEU A 234 -3.61 9.38 20.76
N GLU A 235 -4.04 10.62 20.92
CA GLU A 235 -3.44 11.58 21.86
C GLU A 235 -4.40 12.00 22.95
N GLY A 236 -4.16 11.46 24.15
CA GLY A 236 -5.01 11.76 25.30
C GLY A 236 -6.40 11.13 25.21
N ASP A 237 -7.24 11.46 26.19
CA ASP A 237 -8.55 10.82 26.37
C ASP A 237 -9.63 11.39 25.42
N GLU A 238 -9.37 12.52 24.75
CA GLU A 238 -10.33 13.17 23.85
C GLU A 238 -10.06 12.88 22.36
N ASP A 239 -9.00 12.16 22.02
CA ASP A 239 -8.70 11.77 20.63
C ASP A 239 -9.39 10.44 20.29
N PHE A 240 -10.55 10.54 19.70
CA PHE A 240 -11.33 9.38 19.27
C PHE A 240 -10.98 8.86 17.87
N GLY A 241 -10.01 9.45 17.17
CA GLY A 241 -9.70 9.15 15.77
C GLY A 241 -10.33 10.16 14.82
N LEU A 242 -10.70 9.76 13.60
CA LEU A 242 -11.25 10.67 12.59
C LEU A 242 -12.77 10.80 12.74
N VAL A 243 -13.23 11.75 13.53
CA VAL A 243 -14.66 12.08 13.73
C VAL A 243 -15.08 13.21 12.81
N ALA A 244 -14.30 14.29 12.75
CA ALA A 244 -14.63 15.53 12.06
C ALA A 244 -13.41 16.12 11.33
N GLY A 245 -13.58 17.24 10.65
CA GLY A 245 -12.50 17.92 9.93
C GLY A 245 -11.32 18.31 10.81
N LYS A 246 -11.56 18.70 12.04
CA LYS A 246 -10.54 19.05 13.03
C LYS A 246 -9.57 17.90 13.38
N ASP A 247 -9.96 16.66 13.11
CA ASP A 247 -9.15 15.46 13.38
C ASP A 247 -8.27 15.06 12.19
N LEU A 248 -8.54 15.64 11.00
CA LEU A 248 -7.73 15.37 9.81
C LEU A 248 -6.34 15.97 9.95
N THR A 249 -5.32 15.12 9.85
CA THR A 249 -3.93 15.55 10.02
C THR A 249 -3.35 16.18 8.75
N GLN A 250 -2.25 16.94 8.89
CA GLN A 250 -1.54 17.56 7.77
C GLN A 250 -1.08 16.52 6.74
N ILE A 251 -0.62 15.35 7.19
CA ILE A 251 -0.23 14.25 6.31
C ILE A 251 -1.44 13.68 5.57
N THR A 252 -2.56 13.49 6.26
CA THR A 252 -3.80 13.01 5.64
C THR A 252 -4.31 14.00 4.59
N ALA A 253 -4.35 15.29 4.90
CA ALA A 253 -4.74 16.34 3.97
C ALA A 253 -3.79 16.40 2.74
N LEU A 254 -2.47 16.37 2.96
CA LEU A 254 -1.48 16.34 1.88
C LEU A 254 -1.71 15.14 0.96
N GLN A 255 -1.92 13.96 1.52
CA GLN A 255 -2.16 12.72 0.77
C GLN A 255 -3.48 12.77 -0.01
N ALA A 256 -4.53 13.34 0.56
CA ALA A 256 -5.81 13.51 -0.12
C ALA A 256 -5.69 14.40 -1.37
N TYR A 257 -5.00 15.53 -1.26
CA TYR A 257 -4.75 16.42 -2.41
C TYR A 257 -3.71 15.88 -3.42
N SER A 258 -2.91 14.88 -3.04
CA SER A 258 -1.94 14.25 -3.94
C SER A 258 -2.53 13.13 -4.80
N CYS A 259 -3.78 12.74 -4.57
CA CYS A 259 -4.42 11.66 -5.31
C CYS A 259 -4.52 11.99 -6.81
N VAL A 260 -4.04 11.07 -7.66
CA VAL A 260 -4.01 11.21 -9.13
C VAL A 260 -5.18 10.48 -9.81
N GLU A 261 -6.12 9.97 -9.05
CA GLU A 261 -7.32 9.25 -9.55
C GLU A 261 -6.99 8.12 -10.54
N CYS A 262 -5.83 7.47 -10.39
CA CYS A 262 -5.36 6.46 -11.33
C CYS A 262 -6.10 5.11 -11.24
N GLY A 263 -6.92 4.89 -10.21
CA GLY A 263 -7.75 3.69 -10.02
C GLY A 263 -7.01 2.42 -9.59
N ARG A 264 -5.67 2.45 -9.42
CA ARG A 264 -4.91 1.24 -9.01
C ARG A 264 -5.34 0.69 -7.65
N CYS A 265 -5.67 1.55 -6.70
CA CYS A 265 -6.16 1.13 -5.38
C CYS A 265 -7.52 0.43 -5.47
N THR A 266 -8.41 0.88 -6.36
CA THR A 266 -9.72 0.27 -6.61
C THR A 266 -9.58 -1.10 -7.29
N GLU A 267 -8.74 -1.19 -8.33
CA GLU A 267 -8.46 -2.42 -9.08
C GLU A 267 -7.96 -3.58 -8.20
N HIS A 268 -7.14 -3.26 -7.19
CA HIS A 268 -6.55 -4.27 -6.31
C HIS A 268 -7.31 -4.41 -4.98
N CYS A 269 -8.38 -3.64 -4.77
CA CYS A 269 -9.17 -3.74 -3.54
C CYS A 269 -10.12 -4.93 -3.59
N PRO A 270 -10.01 -5.89 -2.65
CA PRO A 270 -10.91 -7.04 -2.62
C PRO A 270 -12.38 -6.63 -2.41
N ALA A 271 -12.66 -5.61 -1.62
CA ALA A 271 -14.01 -5.12 -1.42
C ALA A 271 -14.59 -4.51 -2.71
N ALA A 272 -13.88 -3.59 -3.36
CA ALA A 272 -14.35 -2.96 -4.60
C ALA A 272 -14.57 -3.97 -5.73
N THR A 273 -13.67 -4.96 -5.85
CA THR A 273 -13.74 -5.95 -6.94
C THR A 273 -14.76 -7.07 -6.70
N THR A 274 -15.29 -7.18 -5.50
CA THR A 274 -16.36 -8.11 -5.14
C THR A 274 -17.74 -7.43 -4.97
N GLY A 275 -17.89 -6.19 -5.45
CA GLY A 275 -19.16 -5.48 -5.48
C GLY A 275 -19.60 -4.85 -4.17
N LYS A 276 -18.68 -4.67 -3.20
CA LYS A 276 -18.96 -3.93 -1.97
C LYS A 276 -18.88 -2.43 -2.20
N VAL A 277 -19.54 -1.66 -1.36
CA VAL A 277 -19.62 -0.19 -1.46
C VAL A 277 -18.25 0.50 -1.31
N LEU A 278 -17.28 -0.13 -0.65
CA LEU A 278 -15.95 0.46 -0.44
C LEU A 278 -15.17 0.60 -1.75
N ASN A 279 -14.85 1.84 -2.09
CA ASN A 279 -13.86 2.19 -3.11
C ASN A 279 -12.73 3.02 -2.48
N PRO A 280 -11.51 2.50 -2.35
CA PRO A 280 -10.43 3.21 -1.67
C PRO A 280 -10.06 4.55 -2.33
N LYS A 281 -10.22 4.68 -3.65
CA LYS A 281 -10.00 5.94 -4.36
C LYS A 281 -11.03 6.98 -3.89
N GLU A 282 -12.30 6.59 -3.86
CA GLU A 282 -13.39 7.50 -3.48
C GLU A 282 -13.32 7.91 -2.00
N ILE A 283 -12.83 7.06 -1.10
CA ILE A 283 -12.54 7.45 0.29
C ILE A 283 -11.58 8.64 0.34
N ILE A 284 -10.48 8.57 -0.40
CA ILE A 284 -9.47 9.66 -0.41
C ILE A 284 -10.01 10.92 -1.07
N LEU A 285 -10.77 10.78 -2.16
CA LEU A 285 -11.44 11.91 -2.83
C LEU A 285 -12.57 12.48 -1.96
N GLY A 286 -13.24 11.64 -1.17
CA GLY A 286 -14.22 12.08 -0.17
C GLY A 286 -13.61 12.96 0.90
N VAL A 287 -12.41 12.60 1.41
CA VAL A 287 -11.65 13.45 2.35
C VAL A 287 -11.26 14.77 1.68
N GLN A 288 -10.79 14.74 0.43
CA GLN A 288 -10.45 15.96 -0.33
C GLN A 288 -11.69 16.86 -0.50
N SER A 289 -12.83 16.29 -0.90
CA SER A 289 -14.10 17.00 -1.09
C SER A 289 -14.59 17.61 0.22
N TYR A 290 -14.49 16.85 1.32
CA TYR A 290 -14.81 17.34 2.65
C TYR A 290 -13.95 18.56 3.05
N LEU A 291 -12.62 18.48 2.87
CA LEU A 291 -11.71 19.58 3.15
C LEU A 291 -12.00 20.83 2.31
N ASN A 292 -12.46 20.65 1.08
CA ASN A 292 -12.84 21.77 0.20
C ASN A 292 -14.17 22.42 0.63
N ALA A 293 -15.12 21.62 1.11
CA ALA A 293 -16.46 22.11 1.49
C ALA A 293 -16.51 22.67 2.92
N GLU A 294 -16.00 21.92 3.88
CA GLU A 294 -16.14 22.21 5.31
C GLU A 294 -14.86 22.81 5.93
N GLY A 295 -13.70 22.48 5.37
CA GLY A 295 -12.39 22.91 5.89
C GLY A 295 -11.84 22.02 7.02
N PRO A 296 -10.54 22.22 7.35
CA PRO A 296 -9.85 21.37 8.31
C PRO A 296 -10.17 21.66 9.79
N GLY A 297 -10.87 22.75 10.10
CA GLY A 297 -11.28 23.08 11.48
C GLY A 297 -12.75 22.78 11.77
N SER A 298 -13.43 22.10 10.84
CA SER A 298 -14.86 21.83 10.96
C SER A 298 -15.18 20.78 12.03
N ASP A 299 -16.26 20.99 12.76
CA ASP A 299 -16.87 20.01 13.69
C ASP A 299 -17.93 19.13 13.01
N VAL A 300 -18.20 19.31 11.72
CA VAL A 300 -19.11 18.46 10.94
C VAL A 300 -18.53 17.05 10.86
N ALA A 301 -19.34 16.04 11.15
CA ALA A 301 -18.89 14.66 11.14
C ALA A 301 -18.47 14.20 9.73
N LEU A 302 -17.37 13.47 9.64
CA LEU A 302 -16.89 12.90 8.36
C LEU A 302 -17.85 11.86 7.79
N LEU A 303 -18.54 11.12 8.67
CA LEU A 303 -19.51 10.08 8.33
C LEU A 303 -20.96 10.58 8.43
N ASP A 304 -21.24 11.84 8.11
CA ASP A 304 -22.57 12.45 8.19
C ASP A 304 -23.48 12.17 6.99
N GLY A 305 -22.98 11.43 6.01
CA GLY A 305 -23.69 11.08 4.77
C GLY A 305 -23.67 12.16 3.68
N LYS A 306 -23.10 13.35 3.92
CA LYS A 306 -22.94 14.38 2.89
C LYS A 306 -21.92 13.99 1.80
N GLN A 307 -20.93 13.21 2.18
CA GLN A 307 -19.95 12.65 1.25
C GLN A 307 -20.27 11.16 1.06
N PRO A 308 -20.87 10.75 -0.07
CA PRO A 308 -21.35 9.37 -0.25
C PRO A 308 -20.28 8.29 -0.07
N ALA A 309 -19.03 8.62 -0.39
CA ALA A 309 -17.90 7.71 -0.22
C ALA A 309 -17.46 7.55 1.24
N LEU A 310 -17.70 8.55 2.10
CA LEU A 310 -17.41 8.52 3.53
C LEU A 310 -18.65 8.00 4.28
N SER A 311 -18.89 6.71 4.18
CA SER A 311 -20.01 6.04 4.85
C SER A 311 -19.52 4.99 5.84
N MET A 312 -20.36 4.71 6.84
CA MET A 312 -20.10 3.65 7.83
C MET A 312 -19.88 2.31 7.13
N GLU A 313 -20.76 1.96 6.18
CA GLU A 313 -20.65 0.71 5.41
C GLU A 313 -19.32 0.63 4.65
N ALA A 314 -18.90 1.69 3.95
CA ALA A 314 -17.64 1.72 3.25
C ALA A 314 -16.43 1.58 4.19
N ALA A 315 -16.43 2.27 5.32
CA ALA A 315 -15.35 2.18 6.30
C ALA A 315 -15.19 0.75 6.84
N PHE A 316 -16.31 0.07 7.18
CA PHE A 316 -16.28 -1.27 7.77
C PHE A 316 -16.19 -2.41 6.75
N ALA A 317 -16.37 -2.17 5.44
CA ALA A 317 -16.12 -3.16 4.40
C ALA A 317 -14.63 -3.44 4.11
N CYS A 318 -13.70 -2.71 4.76
CA CYS A 318 -12.26 -2.85 4.51
C CYS A 318 -11.67 -4.05 5.24
N THR A 319 -11.01 -4.96 4.48
CA THR A 319 -10.25 -6.11 5.01
C THR A 319 -8.88 -5.73 5.59
N THR A 320 -8.51 -4.46 5.62
CA THR A 320 -7.18 -3.96 6.03
C THR A 320 -5.98 -4.71 5.38
N CYS A 321 -6.16 -5.24 4.18
CA CYS A 321 -5.13 -6.04 3.50
C CYS A 321 -3.96 -5.21 2.93
N GLY A 322 -4.06 -3.88 2.89
CA GLY A 322 -3.01 -2.97 2.43
C GLY A 322 -2.77 -2.94 0.92
N ALA A 323 -3.55 -3.65 0.10
CA ALA A 323 -3.35 -3.68 -1.35
C ALA A 323 -3.43 -2.28 -2.00
N CYS A 324 -4.35 -1.43 -1.53
CA CYS A 324 -4.50 -0.06 -2.00
C CYS A 324 -3.26 0.81 -1.74
N GLU A 325 -2.65 0.72 -0.56
CA GLU A 325 -1.43 1.46 -0.21
C GLU A 325 -0.23 0.96 -1.00
N PHE A 326 -0.11 -0.38 -1.10
CA PHE A 326 0.99 -0.98 -1.82
C PHE A 326 0.99 -0.55 -3.29
N GLN A 327 -0.18 -0.52 -3.92
CA GLN A 327 -0.33 -0.17 -5.33
C GLN A 327 -0.34 1.33 -5.60
N CYS A 328 -0.43 2.20 -4.59
CA CYS A 328 -0.47 3.64 -4.79
C CYS A 328 0.87 4.21 -5.27
N PRO A 329 0.95 4.77 -6.50
CA PRO A 329 2.20 5.28 -7.06
C PRO A 329 2.66 6.58 -6.43
N VAL A 330 1.74 7.33 -5.82
CA VAL A 330 2.01 8.64 -5.20
C VAL A 330 2.10 8.57 -3.67
N GLY A 331 2.08 7.36 -3.11
CA GLY A 331 2.35 7.14 -1.69
C GLY A 331 1.22 7.47 -0.73
N VAL A 332 -0.04 7.53 -1.19
CA VAL A 332 -1.21 7.69 -0.31
C VAL A 332 -1.37 6.48 0.60
N GLN A 333 -1.53 6.72 1.89
CA GLN A 333 -1.75 5.70 2.92
C GLN A 333 -3.24 5.67 3.26
N HIS A 334 -3.96 4.69 2.69
CA HIS A 334 -5.42 4.60 2.81
C HIS A 334 -5.87 4.05 4.17
N LEU A 335 -5.10 3.14 4.76
CA LEU A 335 -5.51 2.44 5.99
C LEU A 335 -5.53 3.34 7.22
N PRO A 336 -4.60 4.30 7.41
CA PRO A 336 -4.74 5.30 8.47
C PRO A 336 -6.06 6.08 8.40
N VAL A 337 -6.54 6.38 7.20
CA VAL A 337 -7.85 7.05 7.02
C VAL A 337 -8.99 6.09 7.37
N LEU A 338 -9.02 4.89 6.77
CA LEU A 338 -10.10 3.91 6.98
C LEU A 338 -10.19 3.47 8.45
N VAL A 339 -9.06 3.15 9.07
CA VAL A 339 -9.06 2.77 10.50
C VAL A 339 -9.32 3.99 11.38
N GLY A 340 -8.84 5.18 11.00
CA GLY A 340 -9.17 6.43 11.69
C GLY A 340 -10.67 6.72 11.73
N LEU A 341 -11.38 6.51 10.62
CA LEU A 341 -12.86 6.62 10.56
C LEU A 341 -13.54 5.59 11.47
N ARG A 342 -13.06 4.33 11.47
CA ARG A 342 -13.56 3.29 12.40
C ARG A 342 -13.35 3.66 13.86
N ARG A 343 -12.16 4.18 14.20
CA ARG A 343 -11.84 4.70 15.54
C ARG A 343 -12.84 5.77 15.96
N GLY A 344 -13.04 6.76 15.09
CA GLY A 344 -14.03 7.81 15.32
C GLY A 344 -15.42 7.24 15.60
N ALA A 345 -15.86 6.30 14.78
CA ALA A 345 -17.19 5.71 14.91
C ALA A 345 -17.34 4.83 16.16
N VAL A 346 -16.35 4.01 16.49
CA VAL A 346 -16.40 3.07 17.64
C VAL A 346 -16.22 3.81 18.96
N ASN A 347 -15.22 4.69 19.06
CA ASN A 347 -14.89 5.37 20.31
C ASN A 347 -15.94 6.43 20.69
N THR A 348 -16.71 6.95 19.72
CA THR A 348 -17.87 7.85 20.00
C THR A 348 -19.19 7.11 20.18
N GLY A 349 -19.21 5.78 20.02
CA GLY A 349 -20.43 4.99 20.09
C GLY A 349 -21.36 5.14 18.88
N ALA A 350 -20.90 5.74 17.78
CA ALA A 350 -21.70 5.91 16.56
C ALA A 350 -21.82 4.61 15.73
N TRP A 351 -20.95 3.63 15.95
CA TRP A 351 -21.03 2.34 15.28
C TRP A 351 -21.68 1.30 16.18
N GLU A 352 -22.84 0.82 15.76
CA GLU A 352 -23.57 -0.26 16.41
C GLU A 352 -23.59 -1.48 15.46
N ASP A 353 -22.96 -2.57 15.89
CA ASP A 353 -22.94 -3.84 15.19
C ASP A 353 -23.03 -5.00 16.18
N ARG A 354 -23.98 -5.91 15.95
CA ARG A 354 -24.23 -7.04 16.84
C ARG A 354 -23.01 -7.96 16.97
N TYR A 355 -22.34 -8.23 15.87
CA TYR A 355 -21.20 -9.14 15.86
C TYR A 355 -19.93 -8.46 16.41
N GLY A 356 -19.75 -7.16 16.08
CA GLY A 356 -18.68 -6.35 16.63
C GLY A 356 -18.77 -6.21 18.15
N THR A 357 -19.96 -5.92 18.67
CA THR A 357 -20.20 -5.87 20.13
C THR A 357 -19.90 -7.22 20.78
N LYS A 358 -20.35 -8.34 20.18
CA LYS A 358 -20.04 -9.69 20.67
C LYS A 358 -18.54 -9.97 20.69
N LEU A 359 -17.84 -9.56 19.64
CA LEU A 359 -16.38 -9.71 19.54
C LEU A 359 -15.65 -8.92 20.63
N PHE A 360 -16.00 -7.66 20.83
CA PHE A 360 -15.39 -6.82 21.87
C PHE A 360 -15.61 -7.39 23.26
N LEU A 361 -16.84 -7.84 23.56
CA LEU A 361 -17.15 -8.51 24.82
C LEU A 361 -16.37 -9.83 25.01
N ALA A 362 -16.16 -10.59 23.94
CA ALA A 362 -15.37 -11.81 23.97
C ALA A 362 -13.89 -11.52 24.27
N LEU A 363 -13.33 -10.51 23.62
CA LEU A 363 -11.94 -10.06 23.86
C LEU A 363 -11.75 -9.55 25.29
N GLU A 364 -12.69 -8.73 25.79
CA GLU A 364 -12.64 -8.17 27.14
C GLU A 364 -12.76 -9.25 28.21
N LYS A 365 -13.82 -10.08 28.14
CA LYS A 365 -14.14 -11.06 29.21
C LYS A 365 -13.32 -12.33 29.12
N GLN A 366 -13.11 -12.85 27.92
CA GLN A 366 -12.45 -14.15 27.70
C GLN A 366 -10.99 -14.01 27.21
N GLY A 367 -10.57 -12.81 26.81
CA GLY A 367 -9.23 -12.55 26.29
C GLY A 367 -8.96 -13.21 24.92
N ASN A 368 -10.00 -13.60 24.17
CA ASN A 368 -9.86 -14.18 22.85
C ASN A 368 -11.04 -13.85 21.94
N SER A 369 -10.78 -13.76 20.65
CA SER A 369 -11.77 -13.35 19.63
C SER A 369 -12.88 -14.37 19.36
N LEU A 370 -12.71 -15.63 19.81
CA LEU A 370 -13.70 -16.69 19.63
C LEU A 370 -14.64 -16.82 20.84
N GLY A 371 -14.40 -16.08 21.93
CA GLY A 371 -15.23 -16.10 23.13
C GLY A 371 -15.20 -17.42 23.90
N MET A 372 -14.15 -18.21 23.73
CA MET A 372 -13.99 -19.51 24.35
C MET A 372 -13.37 -19.40 25.74
N SER A 373 -13.71 -20.33 26.63
CA SER A 373 -13.10 -20.40 27.97
C SER A 373 -11.61 -20.73 27.89
N SER A 374 -10.79 -20.08 28.72
CA SER A 374 -9.36 -20.40 28.87
C SER A 374 -9.10 -21.87 29.23
N THR A 375 -10.05 -22.52 29.92
CA THR A 375 -9.99 -23.95 30.24
C THR A 375 -9.84 -24.83 28.98
N GLU A 376 -10.41 -24.43 27.85
CA GLU A 376 -10.28 -25.18 26.61
C GLU A 376 -8.86 -25.12 26.02
N ARG A 377 -8.19 -23.99 26.21
CA ARG A 377 -6.76 -23.85 25.89
C ARG A 377 -5.90 -24.70 26.83
N ASP A 378 -6.18 -24.68 28.13
CA ASP A 378 -5.43 -25.47 29.11
C ASP A 378 -5.55 -26.99 28.85
N LYS A 379 -6.75 -27.46 28.52
CA LYS A 379 -6.98 -28.85 28.09
C LYS A 379 -6.19 -29.21 26.83
N PHE A 380 -6.14 -28.29 25.86
CA PHE A 380 -5.38 -28.48 24.62
C PHE A 380 -3.88 -28.58 24.89
N ILE A 381 -3.32 -27.66 25.70
CA ILE A 381 -1.90 -27.68 26.09
C ILE A 381 -1.56 -29.00 26.79
N ALA A 382 -2.40 -29.43 27.75
CA ALA A 382 -2.19 -30.68 28.47
C ALA A 382 -2.26 -31.92 27.54
N LYS A 383 -3.23 -31.95 26.59
CA LYS A 383 -3.36 -33.03 25.61
C LYS A 383 -2.17 -33.14 24.68
N GLN A 384 -1.54 -32.00 24.31
CA GLN A 384 -0.38 -31.94 23.42
C GLN A 384 0.95 -32.05 24.17
N GLU A 385 0.90 -32.15 25.48
CA GLU A 385 2.09 -32.17 26.36
C GLU A 385 3.05 -31.02 26.08
N PHE A 386 2.49 -29.83 25.77
CA PHE A 386 3.31 -28.65 25.52
C PHE A 386 3.95 -28.18 26.82
N PRO A 387 5.28 -28.03 26.85
CA PRO A 387 5.98 -27.50 28.03
C PRO A 387 5.54 -26.06 28.29
N ILE A 388 5.33 -25.71 29.56
CA ILE A 388 5.09 -24.34 29.96
C ILE A 388 6.41 -23.59 29.91
N PHE A 389 6.38 -22.41 29.27
CA PHE A 389 7.55 -21.55 29.16
C PHE A 389 7.96 -21.02 30.53
N ASP A 390 9.18 -21.26 30.93
CA ASP A 390 9.77 -20.88 32.23
C ASP A 390 11.03 -19.99 32.10
N GLY A 391 11.36 -19.57 30.86
CA GLY A 391 12.51 -18.75 30.55
C GLY A 391 13.80 -19.51 30.22
N THR A 392 13.79 -20.86 30.28
CA THR A 392 14.93 -21.70 29.90
C THR A 392 14.89 -22.11 28.43
N GLN A 393 13.70 -22.16 27.84
CA GLN A 393 13.51 -22.51 26.43
C GLN A 393 13.93 -21.34 25.52
N GLU A 394 14.44 -21.70 24.34
CA GLU A 394 14.85 -20.73 23.33
C GLU A 394 13.66 -19.92 22.80
N TYR A 395 12.52 -20.57 22.57
CA TYR A 395 11.34 -19.94 22.00
C TYR A 395 10.11 -20.03 22.90
N CYS A 396 9.37 -18.95 22.96
CA CYS A 396 7.98 -18.96 23.36
C CYS A 396 7.11 -19.21 22.12
N LEU A 397 6.45 -20.38 22.04
CA LEU A 397 5.47 -20.67 21.00
C LEU A 397 4.16 -19.95 21.36
N TRP A 398 3.87 -18.86 20.65
CA TRP A 398 2.62 -18.12 20.79
C TRP A 398 1.53 -18.79 19.99
N LEU A 399 0.52 -19.34 20.69
CA LEU A 399 -0.56 -20.08 20.05
C LEU A 399 -1.54 -19.15 19.32
N GLY A 400 -1.84 -17.98 19.89
CA GLY A 400 -2.88 -17.07 19.40
C GLY A 400 -4.29 -17.64 19.57
N CYS A 401 -5.31 -16.84 19.19
CA CYS A 401 -6.71 -17.27 19.31
C CYS A 401 -7.00 -18.52 18.45
N MET A 402 -6.54 -18.52 17.19
CA MET A 402 -6.79 -19.63 16.26
C MET A 402 -6.08 -20.92 16.70
N GLY A 403 -4.80 -20.84 17.05
CA GLY A 403 -4.04 -22.00 17.52
C GLY A 403 -4.50 -22.52 18.88
N SER A 404 -5.14 -21.69 19.71
CA SER A 404 -5.68 -22.11 21.01
C SER A 404 -7.07 -22.71 20.93
N TYR A 405 -7.94 -22.23 20.05
CA TYR A 405 -9.38 -22.48 20.12
C TYR A 405 -10.03 -23.00 18.83
N ASP A 406 -9.50 -22.65 17.64
CA ASP A 406 -10.02 -23.21 16.38
C ASP A 406 -9.52 -24.66 16.20
N PRO A 407 -10.38 -25.63 15.89
CA PRO A 407 -9.96 -27.04 15.75
C PRO A 407 -8.84 -27.22 14.72
N LYS A 408 -8.92 -26.56 13.57
CA LYS A 408 -7.87 -26.67 12.53
C LYS A 408 -6.63 -25.84 12.87
N GLY A 409 -6.78 -24.71 13.52
CA GLY A 409 -5.67 -23.94 14.08
C GLY A 409 -4.87 -24.74 15.10
N ARG A 410 -5.55 -25.55 15.94
CA ARG A 410 -4.92 -26.49 16.86
C ARG A 410 -4.12 -27.58 16.15
N GLU A 411 -4.64 -28.14 15.04
CA GLU A 411 -3.91 -29.09 14.21
C GLU A 411 -2.62 -28.45 13.65
N ILE A 412 -2.72 -27.23 13.08
CA ILE A 412 -1.57 -26.50 12.53
C ILE A 412 -0.49 -26.27 13.60
N VAL A 413 -0.87 -25.80 14.79
CA VAL A 413 0.06 -25.59 15.91
C VAL A 413 0.70 -26.89 16.36
N SER A 414 -0.07 -27.99 16.44
CA SER A 414 0.46 -29.30 16.83
C SER A 414 1.48 -29.81 15.84
N ASP A 415 1.21 -29.66 14.53
CA ASP A 415 2.13 -30.04 13.48
C ASP A 415 3.38 -29.16 13.46
N PHE A 416 3.23 -27.84 13.67
CA PHE A 416 4.39 -26.95 13.81
C PHE A 416 5.24 -27.30 15.04
N ALA A 417 4.62 -27.63 16.16
CA ALA A 417 5.34 -28.09 17.35
C ALA A 417 6.12 -29.40 17.11
N ARG A 418 5.55 -30.33 16.30
CA ARG A 418 6.29 -31.54 15.84
C ARG A 418 7.51 -31.15 14.99
N VAL A 419 7.36 -30.19 14.07
CA VAL A 419 8.48 -29.69 13.27
C VAL A 419 9.57 -29.10 14.19
N MET A 420 9.19 -28.26 15.17
CA MET A 420 10.17 -27.70 16.13
C MET A 420 10.91 -28.80 16.91
N ARG A 421 10.20 -29.80 17.43
CA ARG A 421 10.81 -30.94 18.13
C ARG A 421 11.74 -31.73 17.22
N ALA A 422 11.34 -32.02 15.99
CA ALA A 422 12.17 -32.73 15.01
C ALA A 422 13.46 -31.95 14.66
N LEU A 423 13.42 -30.62 14.69
CA LEU A 423 14.57 -29.74 14.50
C LEU A 423 15.40 -29.56 15.78
N GLY A 424 15.03 -30.22 16.89
CA GLY A 424 15.75 -30.11 18.16
C GLY A 424 15.55 -28.76 18.87
N THR A 425 14.59 -27.95 18.46
CA THR A 425 14.34 -26.62 19.03
C THR A 425 13.56 -26.74 20.34
N GLN A 426 14.08 -26.14 21.41
CA GLN A 426 13.40 -26.07 22.68
C GLN A 426 12.41 -24.92 22.72
N PHE A 427 11.14 -25.22 22.95
CA PHE A 427 10.08 -24.23 23.08
C PHE A 427 9.18 -24.50 24.27
N GLY A 428 8.47 -23.48 24.70
CA GLY A 428 7.39 -23.57 25.68
C GLY A 428 6.25 -22.65 25.33
N VAL A 429 5.07 -22.89 25.90
CA VAL A 429 3.88 -22.03 25.74
C VAL A 429 3.63 -21.25 27.01
N LEU A 430 3.10 -20.02 26.91
CA LEU A 430 2.72 -19.26 28.09
C LEU A 430 1.60 -19.97 28.84
N LYS A 431 1.65 -19.96 30.18
CA LYS A 431 0.56 -20.49 31.01
C LYS A 431 -0.74 -19.72 30.80
N LYS A 432 -0.63 -18.38 30.68
CA LYS A 432 -1.76 -17.50 30.39
C LYS A 432 -1.43 -16.67 29.17
N GLU A 433 -2.25 -16.78 28.15
CA GLU A 433 -2.12 -16.06 26.90
C GLU A 433 -3.47 -15.44 26.55
N LYS A 434 -3.46 -14.16 26.14
CA LYS A 434 -4.63 -13.47 25.63
C LYS A 434 -4.40 -13.08 24.17
N CYS A 435 -5.45 -12.71 23.46
CA CYS A 435 -5.36 -12.18 22.10
C CYS A 435 -4.45 -10.95 22.05
N THR A 436 -3.70 -10.79 20.95
CA THR A 436 -2.87 -9.60 20.70
C THR A 436 -3.68 -8.30 20.53
N GLY A 437 -5.00 -8.40 20.40
CA GLY A 437 -5.87 -7.25 20.17
C GLY A 437 -5.99 -6.81 18.70
N ASP A 438 -5.42 -7.54 17.72
CA ASP A 438 -5.52 -7.16 16.31
C ASP A 438 -6.97 -6.84 15.87
N PRO A 439 -8.01 -7.65 16.17
CA PRO A 439 -9.37 -7.31 15.77
C PRO A 439 -9.88 -6.01 16.40
N ALA A 440 -9.57 -5.74 17.65
CA ALA A 440 -9.94 -4.49 18.32
C ALA A 440 -9.26 -3.29 17.64
N ARG A 441 -7.94 -3.38 17.39
CA ARG A 441 -7.17 -2.34 16.68
C ARG A 441 -7.71 -2.05 15.28
N ARG A 442 -8.03 -3.09 14.52
CA ARG A 442 -8.51 -2.93 13.12
C ARG A 442 -9.95 -2.45 13.03
N LEU A 443 -10.77 -2.71 14.05
CA LEU A 443 -12.13 -2.20 14.15
C LEU A 443 -12.23 -0.84 14.83
N GLY A 444 -11.14 -0.36 15.45
CA GLY A 444 -11.06 0.98 16.02
C GLY A 444 -11.33 1.07 17.52
N ASN A 445 -11.43 -0.05 18.25
CA ASN A 445 -11.53 -0.05 19.71
C ASN A 445 -10.13 -0.01 20.33
N ASP A 446 -9.56 1.19 20.40
CA ASP A 446 -8.18 1.37 20.84
C ASP A 446 -8.01 1.21 22.35
N LEU A 447 -9.03 1.49 23.16
CA LEU A 447 -8.99 1.28 24.61
C LEU A 447 -8.80 -0.21 24.92
N LEU A 448 -9.67 -1.05 24.36
CA LEU A 448 -9.57 -2.51 24.51
C LEU A 448 -8.25 -3.05 23.93
N PHE A 449 -7.79 -2.48 22.81
CA PHE A 449 -6.51 -2.85 22.24
C PHE A 449 -5.34 -2.55 23.16
N GLY A 450 -5.31 -1.35 23.78
CA GLY A 450 -4.30 -0.93 24.74
C GLY A 450 -4.23 -1.86 25.95
N ASP A 451 -5.38 -2.16 26.54
CA ASP A 451 -5.49 -3.09 27.67
C ASP A 451 -4.90 -4.48 27.34
N LEU A 452 -5.20 -5.00 26.16
CA LEU A 452 -4.67 -6.30 25.71
C LEU A 452 -3.17 -6.25 25.45
N ALA A 453 -2.68 -5.17 24.86
CA ALA A 453 -1.25 -4.98 24.57
C ALA A 453 -0.42 -4.90 25.86
N GLU A 454 -0.86 -4.10 26.83
CA GLU A 454 -0.19 -3.96 28.14
C GLU A 454 -0.17 -5.28 28.90
N GLN A 455 -1.30 -6.00 28.92
CA GLN A 455 -1.36 -7.32 29.55
C GLN A 455 -0.41 -8.33 28.88
N GLY A 456 -0.32 -8.31 27.55
CA GLY A 456 0.60 -9.16 26.79
C GLY A 456 2.06 -8.84 27.10
N LEU A 457 2.45 -7.56 27.07
CA LEU A 457 3.80 -7.11 27.42
C LEU A 457 4.19 -7.47 28.86
N LYS A 458 3.26 -7.31 29.80
CA LYS A 458 3.45 -7.73 31.19
C LYS A 458 3.65 -9.24 31.32
N ALA A 459 2.92 -10.04 30.56
CA ALA A 459 3.08 -11.50 30.56
C ALA A 459 4.47 -11.90 30.02
N PHE A 460 4.94 -11.27 28.95
CA PHE A 460 6.29 -11.50 28.43
C PHE A 460 7.39 -11.10 29.41
N ALA A 461 7.26 -9.93 30.03
CA ALA A 461 8.22 -9.49 31.05
C ALA A 461 8.27 -10.44 32.26
N THR A 462 7.10 -10.90 32.72
CA THR A 462 7.00 -11.81 33.88
C THR A 462 7.63 -13.19 33.58
N ALA A 463 7.45 -13.71 32.35
CA ALA A 463 7.99 -14.99 31.92
C ALA A 463 9.42 -14.87 31.35
N ASN A 464 10.00 -13.66 31.30
CA ASN A 464 11.30 -13.37 30.69
C ASN A 464 11.43 -13.85 29.24
N VAL A 465 10.37 -13.70 28.45
CA VAL A 465 10.33 -14.09 27.03
C VAL A 465 11.28 -13.22 26.22
N LYS A 466 12.18 -13.83 25.44
CA LYS A 466 13.14 -13.14 24.55
C LYS A 466 12.78 -13.29 23.07
N LYS A 467 12.34 -14.50 22.70
CA LYS A 467 11.98 -14.84 21.32
C LYS A 467 10.63 -15.50 21.27
N ILE A 468 9.85 -15.10 20.29
CA ILE A 468 8.51 -15.63 20.02
C ILE A 468 8.45 -16.19 18.60
N VAL A 469 7.84 -17.35 18.44
CA VAL A 469 7.45 -17.88 17.14
C VAL A 469 5.95 -18.13 17.14
N THR A 470 5.27 -17.85 16.02
CA THR A 470 3.82 -18.06 15.90
C THR A 470 3.41 -18.41 14.48
N ILE A 471 2.30 -19.15 14.35
CA ILE A 471 1.69 -19.49 13.06
C ILE A 471 0.84 -18.34 12.46
N CYS A 472 0.65 -17.25 13.19
CA CYS A 472 -0.30 -16.21 12.81
C CYS A 472 0.40 -14.89 12.44
N PRO A 473 0.41 -14.47 11.16
CA PRO A 473 1.04 -13.22 10.75
C PRO A 473 0.34 -11.97 11.28
N HIS A 474 -0.96 -12.05 11.65
CA HIS A 474 -1.66 -10.98 12.36
C HIS A 474 -1.02 -10.74 13.74
N CYS A 475 -0.77 -11.82 14.50
CA CYS A 475 -0.09 -11.72 15.79
C CYS A 475 1.31 -11.12 15.64
N VAL A 476 2.08 -11.59 14.65
CA VAL A 476 3.43 -11.04 14.37
C VAL A 476 3.36 -9.54 14.10
N ARG A 477 2.49 -9.10 13.18
CA ARG A 477 2.34 -7.68 12.83
C ARG A 477 1.93 -6.84 14.04
N THR A 478 0.95 -7.29 14.78
CA THR A 478 0.40 -6.54 15.93
C THR A 478 1.45 -6.38 17.02
N MET A 479 2.11 -7.45 17.44
CA MET A 479 3.14 -7.42 18.48
C MET A 479 4.39 -6.68 18.03
N ALA A 480 4.86 -6.91 16.79
CA ALA A 480 6.10 -6.31 16.31
C ALA A 480 5.97 -4.81 15.98
N THR A 481 4.77 -4.30 15.74
CA THR A 481 4.57 -2.93 15.28
C THR A 481 3.58 -2.15 16.15
N ASP A 482 2.34 -2.63 16.26
CA ASP A 482 1.29 -1.84 16.91
C ASP A 482 1.48 -1.76 18.44
N TRP A 483 2.06 -2.79 19.07
CA TRP A 483 2.38 -2.79 20.50
C TRP A 483 3.51 -1.84 20.90
N ARG A 484 4.31 -1.34 19.93
CA ARG A 484 5.37 -0.36 20.23
C ARG A 484 4.87 0.93 20.86
N GLU A 485 3.60 1.23 20.71
CA GLU A 485 2.97 2.36 21.40
C GLU A 485 2.93 2.18 22.91
N TYR A 486 2.94 0.93 23.40
CA TYR A 486 2.78 0.54 24.80
C TYR A 486 4.07 -0.01 25.44
N GLY A 487 5.03 -0.41 24.61
CA GLY A 487 6.32 -0.93 25.09
C GLY A 487 7.08 -1.73 24.03
N VAL A 488 8.17 -2.33 24.46
CA VAL A 488 9.03 -3.13 23.57
C VAL A 488 8.65 -4.61 23.70
N ALA A 489 8.17 -5.19 22.61
CA ALA A 489 7.94 -6.62 22.52
C ALA A 489 9.25 -7.39 22.33
N PRO A 490 9.33 -8.70 22.69
CA PRO A 490 10.43 -9.58 22.34
C PRO A 490 10.66 -9.67 20.83
N GLU A 491 11.75 -10.32 20.41
CA GLU A 491 11.95 -10.69 19.01
C GLU A 491 10.82 -11.64 18.57
N ILE A 492 10.19 -11.36 17.44
CA ILE A 492 9.02 -12.10 16.97
C ILE A 492 9.22 -12.50 15.53
N GLU A 493 9.04 -13.79 15.23
CA GLU A 493 9.06 -14.31 13.89
C GLU A 493 7.84 -15.17 13.57
N HIS A 494 7.59 -15.29 12.30
CA HIS A 494 6.56 -16.18 11.78
C HIS A 494 7.11 -17.59 11.58
N HIS A 495 6.30 -18.61 11.73
CA HIS A 495 6.73 -20.02 11.58
C HIS A 495 7.34 -20.30 10.20
N SER A 496 6.94 -19.58 9.13
CA SER A 496 7.56 -19.71 7.82
C SER A 496 9.01 -19.23 7.80
N GLU A 497 9.31 -18.12 8.48
CA GLU A 497 10.67 -17.57 8.62
C GLU A 497 11.54 -18.55 9.42
N PHE A 498 10.98 -19.11 10.51
CA PHE A 498 11.63 -20.15 11.30
C PHE A 498 11.96 -21.40 10.46
N MET A 499 10.97 -21.95 9.76
CA MET A 499 11.17 -23.17 8.96
C MET A 499 12.12 -22.93 7.77
N ALA A 500 12.04 -21.79 7.11
CA ALA A 500 12.91 -21.46 5.98
C ALA A 500 14.41 -21.43 6.38
N ARG A 501 14.74 -20.89 7.57
CA ARG A 501 16.10 -20.95 8.09
C ARG A 501 16.63 -22.37 8.28
N HIS A 502 15.75 -23.30 8.55
CA HIS A 502 16.06 -24.71 8.75
C HIS A 502 15.74 -25.58 7.50
N ALA A 503 15.53 -24.95 6.33
CA ALA A 503 15.11 -25.65 5.11
C ALA A 503 16.06 -26.78 4.70
N HIS A 504 17.34 -26.67 5.00
CA HIS A 504 18.35 -27.70 4.74
C HIS A 504 18.18 -28.96 5.60
N LEU A 505 17.40 -28.89 6.67
CA LEU A 505 17.07 -30.02 7.58
C LEU A 505 15.66 -30.54 7.33
N LEU A 506 14.84 -29.85 6.53
CA LEU A 506 13.48 -30.29 6.23
C LEU A 506 13.49 -31.47 5.26
N PRO A 507 12.58 -32.44 5.46
CA PRO A 507 12.47 -33.57 4.54
C PRO A 507 11.98 -33.08 3.17
N LYS A 508 12.62 -33.59 2.11
CA LYS A 508 12.22 -33.27 0.72
C LYS A 508 11.16 -34.27 0.25
N GLN A 509 10.05 -33.75 -0.25
CA GLN A 509 8.98 -34.53 -0.86
C GLN A 509 8.89 -34.14 -2.35
N GLN A 510 8.41 -35.09 -3.19
CA GLN A 510 8.24 -34.84 -4.63
C GLN A 510 6.85 -35.34 -5.06
N GLY A 511 6.35 -34.76 -6.15
CA GLY A 511 5.19 -35.26 -6.87
C GLY A 511 3.84 -34.62 -6.52
N GLU A 512 3.73 -33.83 -5.46
CA GLU A 512 2.50 -33.08 -5.15
C GLU A 512 2.61 -31.63 -5.65
N SER A 513 1.64 -31.20 -6.46
CA SER A 513 1.55 -29.80 -6.88
C SER A 513 0.84 -28.96 -5.83
N ILE A 514 1.48 -27.88 -5.40
CA ILE A 514 1.01 -27.02 -4.30
C ILE A 514 0.91 -25.57 -4.79
N VAL A 515 -0.30 -24.99 -4.77
CA VAL A 515 -0.48 -23.55 -4.99
C VAL A 515 -0.40 -22.83 -3.64
N TYR A 516 0.46 -21.82 -3.55
CA TYR A 516 0.62 -21.06 -2.32
C TYR A 516 -0.21 -19.76 -2.34
N HIS A 517 -0.92 -19.51 -1.23
CA HIS A 517 -1.62 -18.25 -0.98
C HIS A 517 -0.75 -17.35 -0.12
N ASP A 518 -0.34 -16.20 -0.66
CA ASP A 518 0.38 -15.17 0.10
C ASP A 518 -0.53 -14.43 1.08
N PRO A 519 -0.39 -14.63 2.40
CA PRO A 519 -1.15 -13.88 3.39
C PRO A 519 -0.73 -12.42 3.40
N CYS A 520 -1.69 -11.50 3.35
CA CYS A 520 -1.40 -10.07 3.26
C CYS A 520 -0.58 -9.52 4.43
N TYR A 521 -0.81 -10.01 5.64
CA TYR A 521 -0.09 -9.59 6.85
C TYR A 521 1.34 -10.16 6.93
N LEU A 522 1.66 -11.18 6.15
CA LEU A 522 3.02 -11.68 6.00
C LEU A 522 3.73 -10.99 4.84
N GLY A 523 3.14 -11.06 3.63
CA GLY A 523 3.74 -10.49 2.43
C GLY A 523 3.76 -8.96 2.43
N ARG A 524 2.61 -8.29 2.21
CA ARG A 524 2.57 -6.82 2.06
C ARG A 524 3.02 -6.05 3.30
N TYR A 525 2.74 -6.55 4.50
CA TYR A 525 3.10 -5.87 5.74
C TYR A 525 4.53 -6.12 6.20
N ARG A 526 5.15 -7.25 5.83
CA ARG A 526 6.48 -7.64 6.33
C ARG A 526 7.50 -7.94 5.24
N ASP A 527 7.06 -7.90 3.96
CA ASP A 527 7.90 -8.23 2.79
C ASP A 527 8.45 -9.69 2.82
N VAL A 528 7.71 -10.61 3.48
CA VAL A 528 8.06 -12.02 3.61
C VAL A 528 7.30 -12.81 2.55
N TYR A 529 7.97 -13.15 1.45
CA TYR A 529 7.41 -13.87 0.30
C TYR A 529 8.17 -15.15 -0.03
N GLU A 530 9.50 -15.12 0.07
CA GLU A 530 10.36 -16.22 -0.36
C GLU A 530 10.50 -17.31 0.71
N GLU A 531 10.44 -16.96 1.99
CA GLU A 531 10.55 -17.91 3.08
C GLU A 531 9.43 -18.98 3.04
N PRO A 532 8.14 -18.60 2.90
CA PRO A 532 7.08 -19.62 2.72
C PRO A 532 7.27 -20.47 1.47
N ARG A 533 7.75 -19.87 0.37
CA ARG A 533 8.02 -20.58 -0.90
C ARG A 533 9.12 -21.61 -0.74
N THR A 534 10.18 -21.27 -0.02
CA THR A 534 11.28 -22.19 0.34
C THR A 534 10.74 -23.40 1.10
N VAL A 535 9.81 -23.19 2.04
CA VAL A 535 9.18 -24.28 2.79
C VAL A 535 8.29 -25.12 1.88
N VAL A 536 7.45 -24.51 1.04
CA VAL A 536 6.60 -25.23 0.08
C VAL A 536 7.43 -26.05 -0.89
N ALA A 537 8.54 -25.50 -1.40
CA ALA A 537 9.44 -26.19 -2.32
C ALA A 537 10.14 -27.42 -1.69
N SER A 538 10.22 -27.51 -0.35
CA SER A 538 10.68 -28.73 0.32
C SER A 538 9.59 -29.81 0.37
N ALA A 539 8.32 -29.44 0.30
CA ALA A 539 7.17 -30.33 0.45
C ALA A 539 6.52 -30.75 -0.88
N GLY A 540 6.86 -30.12 -2.02
CA GLY A 540 6.28 -30.43 -3.31
C GLY A 540 6.66 -29.41 -4.40
N GLU A 541 5.97 -29.48 -5.55
CA GLU A 541 6.14 -28.57 -6.66
C GLU A 541 5.29 -27.32 -6.46
N LEU A 542 5.94 -26.16 -6.36
CA LEU A 542 5.24 -24.88 -6.20
C LEU A 542 4.59 -24.45 -7.52
N VAL A 543 3.28 -24.22 -7.46
CA VAL A 543 2.48 -23.60 -8.53
C VAL A 543 2.09 -22.19 -8.10
N GLU A 544 2.35 -21.19 -8.94
CA GLU A 544 1.96 -19.82 -8.64
C GLU A 544 0.55 -19.51 -9.15
N ALA A 545 -0.25 -18.86 -8.31
CA ALA A 545 -1.52 -18.29 -8.74
C ALA A 545 -1.28 -17.06 -9.65
N GLU A 546 -2.26 -16.68 -10.47
CA GLU A 546 -2.17 -15.49 -11.33
C GLU A 546 -1.83 -14.22 -10.52
N ARG A 547 -2.50 -14.04 -9.38
CA ARG A 547 -2.22 -12.96 -8.42
C ARG A 547 -1.44 -13.51 -7.24
N ASN A 548 -0.14 -13.33 -7.24
CA ASN A 548 0.79 -13.79 -6.20
C ASN A 548 1.62 -12.64 -5.65
N HIS A 549 2.47 -12.88 -4.66
CA HIS A 549 3.33 -11.92 -3.98
C HIS A 549 2.54 -10.66 -3.57
N GLU A 550 3.03 -9.48 -3.89
CA GLU A 550 2.40 -8.21 -3.55
C GLU A 550 1.03 -7.98 -4.21
N ARG A 551 0.72 -8.72 -5.28
CA ARG A 551 -0.57 -8.66 -5.99
C ARG A 551 -1.56 -9.70 -5.49
N SER A 552 -1.17 -10.57 -4.56
CA SER A 552 -2.04 -11.60 -4.02
C SER A 552 -3.40 -11.06 -3.59
N PHE A 553 -4.48 -11.72 -4.00
CA PHE A 553 -5.82 -11.34 -3.59
C PHE A 553 -6.09 -11.77 -2.14
N CYS A 554 -6.81 -10.96 -1.38
CA CYS A 554 -7.07 -11.21 0.04
C CYS A 554 -7.96 -12.44 0.26
N CYS A 555 -7.78 -13.10 1.40
CA CYS A 555 -8.69 -14.17 1.85
C CYS A 555 -10.01 -13.64 2.45
N GLY A 556 -10.10 -12.34 2.78
CA GLY A 556 -11.29 -11.72 3.36
C GLY A 556 -11.33 -11.63 4.88
N ALA A 557 -10.43 -12.26 5.61
CA ALA A 557 -10.49 -12.35 7.09
C ALA A 557 -10.13 -11.05 7.82
N GLY A 558 -9.21 -10.25 7.26
CA GLY A 558 -8.65 -9.08 7.92
C GLY A 558 -9.67 -7.98 8.23
N GLY A 559 -9.24 -6.97 8.99
CA GLY A 559 -10.13 -5.85 9.35
C GLY A 559 -11.28 -6.20 10.28
N GLY A 560 -11.23 -7.37 10.93
CA GLY A 560 -12.31 -7.88 11.77
C GLY A 560 -13.41 -8.63 11.00
N LEU A 561 -13.35 -8.67 9.65
CA LEU A 561 -14.43 -9.23 8.82
C LEU A 561 -14.65 -10.74 9.01
N ALA A 562 -13.62 -11.50 9.45
CA ALA A 562 -13.81 -12.90 9.85
C ALA A 562 -14.87 -13.07 10.97
N PHE A 563 -15.15 -12.03 11.73
CA PHE A 563 -16.10 -12.04 12.85
C PHE A 563 -17.39 -11.31 12.53
N LEU A 564 -17.34 -10.26 11.70
CA LEU A 564 -18.52 -9.45 11.32
C LEU A 564 -19.34 -10.13 10.21
N GLY A 565 -18.68 -10.89 9.34
CA GLY A 565 -19.31 -11.46 8.14
C GLY A 565 -19.33 -10.48 6.96
N GLU A 566 -19.89 -10.94 5.86
CA GLU A 566 -20.01 -10.18 4.61
C GLU A 566 -21.47 -10.27 4.15
N GLU A 567 -22.18 -9.12 4.16
CA GLU A 567 -23.61 -9.04 3.84
C GLU A 567 -23.88 -8.63 2.38
N SER A 568 -22.93 -7.95 1.73
CA SER A 568 -23.08 -7.41 0.37
C SER A 568 -22.01 -7.94 -0.59
N GLY A 569 -22.38 -8.06 -1.88
CA GLY A 569 -21.51 -8.50 -2.95
C GLY A 569 -21.05 -9.97 -2.84
N ASP A 570 -20.09 -10.35 -3.67
CA ASP A 570 -19.46 -11.68 -3.60
C ASP A 570 -18.56 -11.80 -2.37
N ARG A 571 -18.49 -12.98 -1.77
CA ARG A 571 -17.52 -13.22 -0.69
C ARG A 571 -16.10 -13.16 -1.22
N VAL A 572 -15.26 -12.36 -0.57
CA VAL A 572 -13.84 -12.21 -0.93
C VAL A 572 -13.12 -13.55 -0.94
N SER A 573 -13.40 -14.40 0.05
CA SER A 573 -12.82 -15.75 0.15
C SER A 573 -13.18 -16.65 -1.03
N HIS A 574 -14.44 -16.58 -1.53
CA HIS A 574 -14.90 -17.36 -2.68
C HIS A 574 -14.17 -16.96 -3.96
N VAL A 575 -13.98 -15.66 -4.20
CA VAL A 575 -13.26 -15.15 -5.38
C VAL A 575 -11.80 -15.65 -5.34
N ARG A 576 -11.14 -15.56 -4.19
CA ARG A 576 -9.77 -16.05 -4.07
C ARG A 576 -9.67 -17.57 -4.17
N ALA A 577 -10.58 -18.31 -3.53
CA ALA A 577 -10.58 -19.78 -3.61
C ALA A 577 -10.78 -20.26 -5.05
N LYS A 578 -11.68 -19.64 -5.84
CA LYS A 578 -11.85 -19.95 -7.27
C LYS A 578 -10.55 -19.78 -8.06
N GLU A 579 -9.80 -18.70 -7.80
CA GLU A 579 -8.52 -18.44 -8.46
C GLU A 579 -7.47 -19.51 -8.10
N LEU A 580 -7.42 -19.94 -6.82
CA LEU A 580 -6.50 -20.98 -6.39
C LEU A 580 -6.87 -22.36 -6.96
N VAL A 581 -8.16 -22.73 -6.96
CA VAL A 581 -8.67 -23.96 -7.57
C VAL A 581 -8.39 -23.99 -9.09
N ALA A 582 -8.51 -22.85 -9.76
CA ALA A 582 -8.28 -22.75 -11.21
C ALA A 582 -6.82 -23.04 -11.63
N THR A 583 -5.86 -23.06 -10.69
CA THR A 583 -4.48 -23.48 -10.98
C THR A 583 -4.35 -24.96 -11.28
N GLY A 584 -5.33 -25.78 -10.87
CA GLY A 584 -5.28 -27.24 -10.98
C GLY A 584 -4.35 -27.92 -9.99
N ALA A 585 -3.77 -27.20 -9.02
CA ALA A 585 -2.90 -27.76 -8.01
C ALA A 585 -3.67 -28.72 -7.08
N GLN A 586 -3.01 -29.80 -6.64
CA GLN A 586 -3.59 -30.80 -5.75
C GLN A 586 -3.82 -30.27 -4.33
N THR A 587 -2.97 -29.33 -3.90
CA THR A 587 -3.03 -28.76 -2.55
C THR A 587 -2.95 -27.24 -2.60
N ILE A 588 -3.73 -26.57 -1.75
CA ILE A 588 -3.62 -25.14 -1.43
C ILE A 588 -2.81 -25.02 -0.13
N GLY A 589 -1.62 -24.43 -0.25
CA GLY A 589 -0.75 -24.09 0.88
C GLY A 589 -1.10 -22.74 1.48
N THR A 590 -1.21 -22.65 2.80
CA THR A 590 -1.42 -21.39 3.54
C THR A 590 -0.33 -21.22 4.61
N ALA A 591 -0.12 -19.97 5.03
CA ALA A 591 0.75 -19.63 6.15
C ALA A 591 0.04 -18.63 7.08
N CYS A 592 -1.24 -18.85 7.32
CA CYS A 592 -2.07 -18.04 8.21
C CYS A 592 -3.33 -18.83 8.60
N PRO A 593 -3.60 -19.01 9.89
CA PRO A 593 -4.76 -19.80 10.33
C PRO A 593 -6.09 -19.13 9.97
N PHE A 594 -6.15 -17.80 9.87
CA PHE A 594 -7.33 -17.10 9.38
C PHE A 594 -7.56 -17.35 7.89
N CYS A 595 -6.51 -17.30 7.04
CA CYS A 595 -6.64 -17.62 5.62
C CYS A 595 -7.10 -19.07 5.44
N ASN A 596 -6.55 -20.00 6.22
CA ASN A 596 -6.95 -21.40 6.21
C ASN A 596 -8.44 -21.55 6.56
N SER A 597 -8.92 -20.89 7.61
CA SER A 597 -10.34 -20.92 7.98
C SER A 597 -11.25 -20.38 6.87
N MET A 598 -10.90 -19.23 6.28
CA MET A 598 -11.69 -18.62 5.19
C MET A 598 -11.77 -19.49 3.94
N PHE A 599 -10.67 -20.18 3.58
CA PHE A 599 -10.66 -21.08 2.43
C PHE A 599 -11.36 -22.40 2.70
N ARG A 600 -11.31 -22.93 3.91
CA ARG A 600 -12.08 -24.11 4.31
C ARG A 600 -13.57 -23.90 4.06
N ASP A 601 -14.10 -22.76 4.48
CA ASP A 601 -15.50 -22.39 4.25
C ASP A 601 -15.78 -22.15 2.76
N ALA A 602 -14.88 -21.47 2.06
CA ALA A 602 -15.03 -21.18 0.64
C ALA A 602 -14.98 -22.42 -0.25
N LEU A 603 -14.08 -23.36 0.02
CA LEU A 603 -13.95 -24.61 -0.76
C LEU A 603 -15.19 -25.48 -0.71
N GLY A 604 -15.94 -25.45 0.40
CA GLY A 604 -17.26 -26.09 0.48
C GLY A 604 -18.27 -25.55 -0.53
N ALA A 605 -18.11 -24.29 -0.95
CA ALA A 605 -19.03 -23.63 -1.89
C ALA A 605 -18.51 -23.61 -3.34
N VAL A 606 -17.18 -23.58 -3.55
CA VAL A 606 -16.60 -23.34 -4.89
C VAL A 606 -15.58 -24.38 -5.33
N GLY A 607 -15.25 -25.38 -4.51
CA GLY A 607 -14.20 -26.38 -4.77
C GLY A 607 -14.58 -27.49 -5.77
N GLY A 608 -15.84 -27.57 -6.20
CA GLY A 608 -16.31 -28.61 -7.10
C GLY A 608 -16.44 -29.99 -6.43
N GLU A 609 -16.51 -31.07 -7.23
CA GLU A 609 -16.68 -32.47 -6.73
C GLU A 609 -15.42 -33.01 -6.04
N ALA A 610 -14.22 -32.55 -6.45
CA ALA A 610 -12.94 -32.98 -5.89
C ALA A 610 -12.09 -31.73 -5.54
N PRO A 611 -12.38 -31.05 -4.42
CA PRO A 611 -11.65 -29.86 -4.04
C PRO A 611 -10.18 -30.19 -3.70
N PRO A 612 -9.23 -29.28 -3.99
CA PRO A 612 -7.85 -29.44 -3.57
C PRO A 612 -7.75 -29.57 -2.05
N GLN A 613 -6.74 -30.25 -1.56
CA GLN A 613 -6.46 -30.27 -0.12
C GLN A 613 -6.10 -28.88 0.37
N LEU A 614 -6.48 -28.54 1.59
CA LEU A 614 -6.14 -27.25 2.22
C LEU A 614 -5.26 -27.52 3.43
N LEU A 615 -4.01 -27.07 3.36
CA LEU A 615 -3.01 -27.29 4.39
C LEU A 615 -2.24 -26.03 4.71
N ASP A 616 -1.83 -25.91 5.96
CA ASP A 616 -0.78 -24.96 6.32
C ASP A 616 0.61 -25.52 5.95
N ILE A 617 1.58 -24.64 5.71
CA ILE A 617 2.96 -25.03 5.36
C ILE A 617 3.60 -25.88 6.46
N ALA A 618 3.25 -25.69 7.73
CA ALA A 618 3.70 -26.55 8.83
C ALA A 618 3.16 -27.98 8.69
N GLN A 619 1.92 -28.14 8.23
CA GLN A 619 1.31 -29.45 8.00
C GLN A 619 1.94 -30.16 6.80
N LEU A 620 2.30 -29.40 5.75
CA LEU A 620 3.03 -29.94 4.59
C LEU A 620 4.36 -30.57 5.02
N VAL A 621 5.13 -29.88 5.85
CA VAL A 621 6.40 -30.38 6.38
C VAL A 621 6.19 -31.56 7.34
N ALA A 622 5.23 -31.43 8.26
CA ALA A 622 4.99 -32.44 9.30
C ALA A 622 4.58 -33.82 8.74
N ARG A 623 3.94 -33.89 7.57
CA ARG A 623 3.58 -35.15 6.89
C ARG A 623 4.78 -36.03 6.56
N ALA A 624 5.93 -35.42 6.25
CA ALA A 624 7.14 -36.14 5.90
C ALA A 624 8.01 -36.49 7.11
N LEU A 625 7.66 -36.01 8.30
CA LEU A 625 8.36 -36.38 9.52
C LEU A 625 7.99 -37.79 9.98
N PRO A 626 8.92 -38.54 10.59
CA PRO A 626 8.63 -39.81 11.23
C PRO A 626 7.49 -39.70 12.23
N ALA A 627 6.73 -40.76 12.41
CA ALA A 627 5.61 -40.81 13.37
C ALA A 627 6.07 -40.72 14.84
N SER A 628 7.37 -40.86 15.12
CA SER A 628 7.95 -40.74 16.46
C SER A 628 8.46 -39.31 16.69
N ASP A 629 8.24 -38.75 17.89
CA ASP A 629 8.74 -37.46 18.33
C ASP A 629 10.26 -37.44 18.62
N ALA A 630 11.03 -38.45 18.16
CA ALA A 630 12.48 -38.46 18.31
C ALA A 630 13.11 -37.35 17.43
N PRO A 631 14.11 -36.61 17.95
CA PRO A 631 14.86 -35.64 17.15
C PRO A 631 15.45 -36.35 15.92
N VAL A 632 15.38 -35.68 14.77
CA VAL A 632 16.10 -36.15 13.58
C VAL A 632 17.59 -35.94 13.87
N ASP A 633 18.27 -37.02 14.26
CA ASP A 633 19.74 -36.96 14.46
C ASP A 633 20.39 -36.44 13.16
N GLY A 634 21.26 -35.46 13.28
CA GLY A 634 21.98 -34.89 12.14
C GLY A 634 22.79 -35.93 11.32
N ALA A 635 22.98 -37.16 11.86
CA ALA A 635 23.51 -38.33 11.18
C ALA A 635 22.43 -39.06 10.35
N ALA A 636 21.17 -39.14 10.82
CA ALA A 636 20.07 -39.75 10.09
C ALA A 636 19.56 -38.86 8.94
N ALA A 637 19.67 -37.54 9.08
CA ALA A 637 19.37 -36.60 7.99
C ALA A 637 20.30 -36.81 6.77
N ARG A 638 21.52 -37.30 6.98
CA ARG A 638 22.47 -37.65 5.89
C ARG A 638 22.13 -38.97 5.18
N SER A 639 21.38 -39.86 5.80
CA SER A 639 21.00 -41.15 5.20
C SER A 639 19.67 -41.14 4.47
N VAL A 640 18.85 -40.08 4.66
CA VAL A 640 17.57 -39.88 3.94
C VAL A 640 17.77 -38.96 2.71
N ILE A 641 18.95 -38.37 2.58
CA ILE A 641 19.35 -37.46 1.47
C ILE A 641 20.25 -38.21 0.44
N GLY A 642 20.36 -39.57 0.54
CA GLY A 642 21.06 -40.43 -0.42
C GLY A 642 20.14 -40.92 -1.52
#